data_7b51a077e234c1756ec5eb500d7df98d
#
_entry.id   7b51a077e234c1756ec5eb500d7df98d
#
_cell.length_a   1.000
_cell.length_b   1.000
_cell.length_c   1.000
_cell.angle_alpha   90.00
_cell.angle_beta   90.00
_cell.angle_gamma   90.00
#
_symmetry.space_group_name_H-M   'P 1'
#
loop_
_entity.id
_entity.type
_entity.pdbx_description
1 polymer ?
#
loop_
_entity_poly.entity_id
_entity_poly.type
_entity_poly.pdbx_seq_one_letter_code
_entity_poly.pdbx_strand_id
1 'polypeptide(L)'
;MCRRWRWDPSLNIYNFTLPIERSRLLPLRKSLTLFDPALIGPAVTESFRKLSPRVQLRNPVMFVVYVGALLTTLLFLQALRGQGEAPSTFILAISLWLWFTVLFANFAEALAEGRSKAQAASLRGMKQSIQAKKLKTPQHGSEWVGVPAPQLRKGDVFLVEAGDAIPADGVVIDGVASVDESAITGESAPVVRESGGDFSAVTGGTRVLSDWLVVRVAVNPGEAFIDRMIAMVEGAKRQKTPNEIALTILLIALTLVFLLATATLLPFSLFSVEVAKAGHPVTITVLVALLVCLIPTTIGGLLSAIGVAGMSRMMASNVIATSGRAVEAAGDVDVLLLDKTGTITLGNRQAATFLPAGGVSELQLADAAQLSSLADETPEGRSIVVLAKQRFNLRERNLSQLEATFVAFSAQTRMSGVNVGSREVRKGAAQAIRQYVESLGLAFPAEVSKTVDEVARQGSTPLVVTDSGKVLGVVELKDIVKGGIKERFGELRRMGIRTVMITGDNRLTAAAIAAEAGVDDFLAEATPEAKLKLIREYQGEGRLVAMTGDGTNDAPALAQADVAVAMNSGTQAAKEAGNMVDLDSNPTKLIEIVEVGKQLLITRGALTTFSVANDVAKYFAIIPAAFATTYPQLAMLDVMHLTSPGSAILSAVIFNALIIVVLIPLALKGVAYRALGAAALLRRNLLLYGVGGIAVPFVGIKLIDLMLTAMRLV
;
A
#
# COMPACT_ATOMS: atom_id res chain seq x y z
N MET A 1 -60.19 30.43 -12.88
CA MET A 1 -60.46 29.09 -12.32
C MET A 1 -59.29 28.65 -11.48
N CYS A 2 -59.39 28.87 -10.16
CA CYS A 2 -58.44 28.45 -9.17
C CYS A 2 -58.56 26.95 -8.94
N ARG A 3 -57.48 26.18 -9.09
CA ARG A 3 -57.35 24.84 -8.48
C ARG A 3 -56.25 24.87 -7.43
N ARG A 4 -56.65 24.72 -6.15
CA ARG A 4 -55.86 24.49 -4.95
C ARG A 4 -55.12 23.17 -5.12
N TRP A 5 -53.78 23.15 -4.96
CA TRP A 5 -53.03 21.96 -4.72
C TRP A 5 -53.04 21.69 -3.22
N ARG A 6 -53.60 20.53 -2.80
CA ARG A 6 -53.50 19.98 -1.46
C ARG A 6 -52.15 19.24 -1.35
N TRP A 7 -51.45 19.53 -0.33
CA TRP A 7 -50.26 18.80 0.07
C TRP A 7 -50.65 17.44 0.67
N ASP A 8 -50.12 16.32 0.15
CA ASP A 8 -50.27 14.96 0.68
C ASP A 8 -48.99 14.60 1.44
N PRO A 9 -49.03 14.33 2.77
CA PRO A 9 -47.85 14.05 3.59
C PRO A 9 -47.28 12.64 3.44
N SER A 10 -47.78 11.80 2.54
CA SER A 10 -47.37 10.40 2.39
C SER A 10 -46.38 10.15 1.26
N LEU A 11 -45.88 11.16 0.54
CA LEU A 11 -44.90 11.01 -0.52
C LEU A 11 -43.47 10.94 0.05
N ASN A 12 -43.03 9.73 0.20
CA ASN A 12 -41.68 9.31 0.60
C ASN A 12 -40.65 9.75 -0.49
N ILE A 13 -39.76 10.72 -0.17
CA ILE A 13 -38.83 11.39 -1.10
C ILE A 13 -37.60 10.52 -1.41
N TYR A 14 -37.65 9.21 -1.27
CA TYR A 14 -36.50 8.31 -1.50
C TYR A 14 -36.58 7.44 -2.76
N ASN A 15 -37.45 7.74 -3.74
CA ASN A 15 -37.47 6.96 -4.99
C ASN A 15 -37.63 7.85 -6.23
N PHE A 16 -36.63 8.67 -6.54
CA PHE A 16 -36.40 9.18 -7.89
C PHE A 16 -35.30 8.35 -8.55
N THR A 17 -35.66 7.17 -9.04
CA THR A 17 -34.86 6.45 -10.01
C THR A 17 -35.20 7.01 -11.39
N LEU A 18 -34.35 7.89 -11.89
CA LEU A 18 -34.25 8.15 -13.32
C LEU A 18 -33.86 6.84 -14.02
N PRO A 19 -34.45 6.50 -15.18
CA PRO A 19 -33.98 5.38 -15.98
C PRO A 19 -32.60 5.76 -16.57
N ILE A 20 -31.53 5.41 -15.85
CA ILE A 20 -30.20 5.42 -16.41
C ILE A 20 -30.15 4.23 -17.36
N GLU A 21 -30.13 4.53 -18.67
CA GLU A 21 -29.72 3.58 -19.67
C GLU A 21 -28.46 2.86 -19.17
N ARG A 22 -28.53 1.54 -19.07
CA ARG A 22 -27.40 0.68 -18.75
C ARG A 22 -26.37 0.74 -19.90
N SER A 23 -25.69 1.87 -20.04
CA SER A 23 -24.42 1.92 -20.73
C SER A 23 -23.45 1.10 -19.90
N ARG A 24 -23.02 -0.02 -20.43
CA ARG A 24 -22.03 -1.00 -20.01
C ARG A 24 -21.17 -0.51 -18.83
N LEU A 25 -21.65 -0.74 -17.60
CA LEU A 25 -20.82 -0.69 -16.41
C LEU A 25 -19.65 -1.65 -16.65
N LEU A 26 -18.47 -1.09 -16.78
CA LEU A 26 -17.23 -1.85 -16.67
C LEU A 26 -17.34 -2.72 -15.41
N PRO A 27 -16.99 -4.02 -15.48
CA PRO A 27 -17.16 -4.88 -14.33
C PRO A 27 -16.34 -4.33 -13.17
N LEU A 28 -17.04 -4.01 -12.07
CA LEU A 28 -16.42 -3.81 -10.75
C LEU A 28 -15.26 -4.80 -10.62
N ARG A 29 -14.06 -4.31 -10.29
CA ARG A 29 -12.88 -5.14 -10.03
C ARG A 29 -13.31 -6.34 -9.18
N LYS A 30 -13.51 -7.51 -9.78
CA LYS A 30 -13.67 -8.77 -9.04
C LYS A 30 -12.40 -8.92 -8.23
N SER A 31 -12.51 -8.82 -6.91
CA SER A 31 -11.41 -9.21 -6.03
C SER A 31 -11.06 -10.66 -6.38
N LEU A 32 -9.90 -10.88 -6.98
CA LEU A 32 -9.42 -12.21 -7.34
C LEU A 32 -9.42 -13.07 -6.06
N THR A 33 -10.23 -14.11 -6.06
CA THR A 33 -10.25 -15.08 -4.97
C THR A 33 -8.88 -15.76 -4.86
N LEU A 34 -8.54 -16.29 -3.67
CA LEU A 34 -7.22 -16.90 -3.44
C LEU A 34 -6.91 -18.00 -4.46
N PHE A 35 -7.93 -18.78 -4.85
CA PHE A 35 -7.86 -19.86 -5.81
C PHE A 35 -8.79 -19.58 -7.01
N ASP A 36 -8.51 -18.48 -7.73
CA ASP A 36 -9.23 -18.19 -8.97
C ASP A 36 -8.85 -19.26 -10.02
N PRO A 37 -9.82 -19.97 -10.62
CA PRO A 37 -9.54 -20.97 -11.67
C PRO A 37 -8.68 -20.43 -12.82
N ALA A 38 -8.79 -19.14 -13.14
CA ALA A 38 -7.99 -18.47 -14.16
C ALA A 38 -6.49 -18.41 -13.81
N LEU A 39 -6.12 -18.47 -12.52
CA LEU A 39 -4.73 -18.45 -12.07
C LEU A 39 -4.15 -19.83 -11.82
N ILE A 40 -4.98 -20.83 -11.50
CA ILE A 40 -4.53 -22.20 -11.16
C ILE A 40 -3.87 -22.88 -12.35
N GLY A 41 -4.51 -22.87 -13.54
CA GLY A 41 -3.98 -23.51 -14.73
C GLY A 41 -2.59 -23.03 -15.13
N PRO A 42 -2.38 -21.71 -15.31
CA PRO A 42 -1.06 -21.12 -15.55
C PRO A 42 -0.04 -21.44 -14.45
N ALA A 43 -0.45 -21.40 -13.16
CA ALA A 43 0.44 -21.70 -12.04
C ALA A 43 0.92 -23.15 -12.03
N VAL A 44 0.05 -24.12 -12.39
CA VAL A 44 0.44 -25.52 -12.54
C VAL A 44 1.46 -25.67 -13.67
N THR A 45 1.21 -25.10 -14.84
CA THR A 45 2.16 -25.16 -15.96
C THR A 45 3.52 -24.53 -15.60
N GLU A 46 3.51 -23.38 -14.92
CA GLU A 46 4.72 -22.69 -14.51
C GLU A 46 5.48 -23.46 -13.41
N SER A 47 4.80 -24.22 -12.55
CA SER A 47 5.45 -25.05 -11.53
C SER A 47 6.34 -26.13 -12.14
N PHE A 48 5.93 -26.72 -13.28
CA PHE A 48 6.77 -27.67 -14.04
C PHE A 48 7.93 -26.95 -14.75
N ARG A 49 7.71 -25.76 -15.31
CA ARG A 49 8.75 -24.97 -15.96
C ARG A 49 9.85 -24.56 -14.98
N LYS A 50 9.49 -24.29 -13.74
CA LYS A 50 10.43 -23.97 -12.64
C LYS A 50 11.29 -25.16 -12.18
N LEU A 51 11.05 -26.39 -12.66
CA LEU A 51 11.94 -27.53 -12.37
C LEU A 51 13.31 -27.44 -13.05
N SER A 52 13.56 -26.42 -13.89
CA SER A 52 14.89 -26.16 -14.45
C SER A 52 15.93 -26.02 -13.32
N PRO A 53 17.10 -26.72 -13.39
CA PRO A 53 18.14 -26.66 -12.36
C PRO A 53 18.62 -25.25 -12.06
N ARG A 54 18.70 -24.39 -13.08
CA ARG A 54 19.10 -22.97 -12.93
C ARG A 54 18.13 -22.18 -12.07
N VAL A 55 16.84 -22.50 -12.13
CA VAL A 55 15.82 -21.85 -11.31
C VAL A 55 15.87 -22.38 -9.88
N GLN A 56 15.99 -23.70 -9.72
CA GLN A 56 16.06 -24.35 -8.41
C GLN A 56 17.28 -23.88 -7.59
N LEU A 57 18.43 -23.65 -8.22
CA LEU A 57 19.64 -23.10 -7.56
C LEU A 57 19.42 -21.75 -6.86
N ARG A 58 18.39 -20.98 -7.22
CA ARG A 58 18.08 -19.72 -6.55
C ARG A 58 17.56 -19.92 -5.12
N ASN A 59 17.05 -21.11 -4.83
CA ASN A 59 16.56 -21.50 -3.52
C ASN A 59 17.35 -22.73 -3.03
N PRO A 60 18.40 -22.57 -2.23
CA PRO A 60 19.31 -23.64 -1.85
C PRO A 60 18.63 -24.80 -1.13
N VAL A 61 17.63 -24.52 -0.28
CA VAL A 61 16.85 -25.53 0.45
C VAL A 61 16.09 -26.41 -0.54
N MET A 62 15.33 -25.80 -1.46
CA MET A 62 14.54 -26.54 -2.45
C MET A 62 15.43 -27.24 -3.47
N PHE A 63 16.62 -26.71 -3.76
CA PHE A 63 17.60 -27.38 -4.60
C PHE A 63 18.07 -28.70 -4.00
N VAL A 64 18.32 -28.76 -2.69
CA VAL A 64 18.67 -30.03 -2.01
C VAL A 64 17.51 -31.05 -2.11
N VAL A 65 16.26 -30.61 -1.93
CA VAL A 65 15.10 -31.51 -2.12
C VAL A 65 15.01 -32.00 -3.56
N TYR A 66 15.23 -31.12 -4.54
CA TYR A 66 15.27 -31.46 -5.97
C TYR A 66 16.35 -32.48 -6.31
N VAL A 67 17.56 -32.32 -5.80
CA VAL A 67 18.65 -33.29 -5.97
C VAL A 67 18.30 -34.60 -5.27
N GLY A 68 17.70 -34.55 -4.06
CA GLY A 68 17.20 -35.74 -3.37
C GLY A 68 16.13 -36.49 -4.16
N ALA A 69 15.18 -35.79 -4.80
CA ALA A 69 14.17 -36.35 -5.65
C ALA A 69 14.78 -37.07 -6.89
N LEU A 70 15.79 -36.43 -7.52
CA LEU A 70 16.51 -37.07 -8.63
C LEU A 70 17.26 -38.31 -8.18
N LEU A 71 18.00 -38.24 -7.06
CA LEU A 71 18.75 -39.36 -6.51
C LEU A 71 17.83 -40.55 -6.17
N THR A 72 16.72 -40.31 -5.47
CA THR A 72 15.75 -41.37 -5.13
C THR A 72 15.08 -41.93 -6.38
N THR A 73 14.87 -41.14 -7.45
CA THR A 73 14.39 -41.65 -8.74
C THR A 73 15.40 -42.59 -9.38
N LEU A 74 16.70 -42.28 -9.33
CA LEU A 74 17.77 -43.18 -9.83
C LEU A 74 17.85 -44.47 -9.00
N LEU A 75 17.78 -44.39 -7.68
CA LEU A 75 17.73 -45.54 -6.78
C LEU A 75 16.50 -46.44 -7.06
N PHE A 76 15.35 -45.84 -7.38
CA PHE A 76 14.17 -46.60 -7.80
C PHE A 76 14.42 -47.35 -9.11
N LEU A 77 15.02 -46.71 -10.11
CA LEU A 77 15.37 -47.39 -11.37
C LEU A 77 16.40 -48.53 -11.16
N GLN A 78 17.31 -48.37 -10.21
CA GLN A 78 18.25 -49.40 -9.80
C GLN A 78 17.51 -50.56 -9.09
N ALA A 79 16.57 -50.27 -8.22
CA ALA A 79 15.76 -51.27 -7.51
C ALA A 79 14.90 -52.09 -8.45
N LEU A 80 14.37 -51.55 -9.55
CA LEU A 80 13.66 -52.28 -10.60
C LEU A 80 14.54 -53.32 -11.31
N ARG A 81 15.89 -53.11 -11.28
CA ARG A 81 16.86 -54.09 -11.84
C ARG A 81 17.29 -55.18 -10.83
N GLY A 82 16.63 -55.23 -9.69
CA GLY A 82 16.95 -56.19 -8.62
C GLY A 82 18.16 -55.85 -7.74
N GLN A 83 18.69 -54.61 -7.85
CA GLN A 83 19.83 -54.11 -7.07
C GLN A 83 19.41 -53.04 -6.07
N GLY A 84 18.21 -53.14 -5.53
CA GLY A 84 17.67 -52.14 -4.59
C GLY A 84 18.15 -52.32 -3.16
N GLU A 85 18.43 -51.20 -2.48
CA GLU A 85 18.78 -51.13 -1.04
C GLU A 85 17.55 -51.28 -0.12
N ALA A 86 16.33 -51.12 -0.68
CA ALA A 86 15.03 -51.20 -0.01
C ALA A 86 13.96 -51.64 -1.02
N PRO A 87 12.75 -51.99 -0.57
CA PRO A 87 11.65 -52.34 -1.47
C PRO A 87 11.38 -51.24 -2.50
N SER A 88 11.26 -51.60 -3.78
CA SER A 88 11.05 -50.65 -4.88
C SER A 88 9.83 -49.73 -4.67
N THR A 89 8.75 -50.27 -4.10
CA THR A 89 7.53 -49.52 -3.76
C THR A 89 7.80 -48.38 -2.73
N PHE A 90 8.62 -48.67 -1.72
CA PHE A 90 9.01 -47.67 -0.71
C PHE A 90 9.87 -46.55 -1.32
N ILE A 91 10.88 -46.91 -2.12
CA ILE A 91 11.75 -45.95 -2.80
C ILE A 91 10.91 -45.06 -3.75
N LEU A 92 9.98 -45.67 -4.51
CA LEU A 92 9.05 -44.94 -5.38
C LEU A 92 8.18 -43.98 -4.61
N ALA A 93 7.59 -44.39 -3.49
CA ALA A 93 6.75 -43.56 -2.66
C ALA A 93 7.52 -42.32 -2.13
N ILE A 94 8.72 -42.51 -1.60
CA ILE A 94 9.59 -41.40 -1.17
C ILE A 94 9.88 -40.47 -2.35
N SER A 95 10.30 -41.02 -3.50
CA SER A 95 10.62 -40.22 -4.69
C SER A 95 9.43 -39.34 -5.16
N LEU A 96 8.23 -39.94 -5.25
CA LEU A 96 7.02 -39.26 -5.66
C LEU A 96 6.67 -38.10 -4.70
N TRP A 97 6.79 -38.30 -3.39
CA TRP A 97 6.50 -37.25 -2.40
C TRP A 97 7.56 -36.15 -2.37
N LEU A 98 8.82 -36.46 -2.67
CA LEU A 98 9.85 -35.42 -2.86
C LEU A 98 9.56 -34.57 -4.10
N TRP A 99 9.21 -35.18 -5.24
CA TRP A 99 8.77 -34.45 -6.43
C TRP A 99 7.53 -33.59 -6.16
N PHE A 100 6.56 -34.13 -5.43
CA PHE A 100 5.39 -33.40 -5.01
C PHE A 100 5.75 -32.18 -4.16
N THR A 101 6.69 -32.32 -3.22
CA THR A 101 7.19 -31.22 -2.39
C THR A 101 7.77 -30.09 -3.25
N VAL A 102 8.65 -30.42 -4.22
CA VAL A 102 9.26 -29.43 -5.11
C VAL A 102 8.20 -28.74 -5.99
N LEU A 103 7.28 -29.53 -6.56
CA LEU A 103 6.21 -29.01 -7.42
C LEU A 103 5.27 -28.06 -6.66
N PHE A 104 4.89 -28.40 -5.42
CA PHE A 104 4.02 -27.53 -4.64
C PHE A 104 4.70 -26.27 -4.14
N ALA A 105 5.99 -26.32 -3.82
CA ALA A 105 6.75 -25.10 -3.53
C ALA A 105 6.80 -24.17 -4.75
N ASN A 106 7.09 -24.73 -5.93
CA ASN A 106 7.08 -23.99 -7.19
C ASN A 106 5.68 -23.44 -7.52
N PHE A 107 4.63 -24.22 -7.25
CA PHE A 107 3.23 -23.82 -7.46
C PHE A 107 2.85 -22.64 -6.56
N ALA A 108 3.23 -22.67 -5.28
CA ALA A 108 2.97 -21.57 -4.35
C ALA A 108 3.59 -20.26 -4.84
N GLU A 109 4.83 -20.30 -5.32
CA GLU A 109 5.52 -19.16 -5.89
C GLU A 109 4.87 -18.72 -7.21
N ALA A 110 4.56 -19.64 -8.11
CA ALA A 110 3.90 -19.35 -9.39
C ALA A 110 2.50 -18.75 -9.21
N LEU A 111 1.74 -19.20 -8.21
CA LEU A 111 0.41 -18.66 -7.88
C LEU A 111 0.53 -17.21 -7.36
N ALA A 112 1.50 -16.93 -6.50
CA ALA A 112 1.77 -15.58 -6.00
C ALA A 112 2.16 -14.64 -7.16
N GLU A 113 3.09 -15.05 -8.03
CA GLU A 113 3.50 -14.29 -9.22
C GLU A 113 2.36 -14.09 -10.22
N GLY A 114 1.52 -15.11 -10.43
CA GLY A 114 0.37 -15.07 -11.33
C GLY A 114 -0.63 -13.98 -10.93
N ARG A 115 -0.89 -13.80 -9.64
CA ARG A 115 -1.75 -12.71 -9.12
C ARG A 115 -1.16 -11.35 -9.44
N SER A 116 0.13 -11.15 -9.21
CA SER A 116 0.81 -9.91 -9.53
C SER A 116 0.79 -9.62 -11.04
N LYS A 117 1.04 -10.63 -11.89
CA LYS A 117 0.97 -10.48 -13.34
C LYS A 117 -0.44 -10.16 -13.84
N ALA A 118 -1.48 -10.73 -13.26
CA ALA A 118 -2.87 -10.42 -13.61
C ALA A 118 -3.24 -8.96 -13.29
N GLN A 119 -2.75 -8.43 -12.18
CA GLN A 119 -2.89 -7.01 -11.85
C GLN A 119 -2.16 -6.11 -12.86
N ALA A 120 -0.92 -6.47 -13.25
CA ALA A 120 -0.17 -5.74 -14.27
C ALA A 120 -0.85 -5.77 -15.65
N ALA A 121 -1.40 -6.91 -16.04
CA ALA A 121 -2.12 -7.04 -17.33
C ALA A 121 -3.36 -6.15 -17.37
N SER A 122 -4.08 -5.98 -16.27
CA SER A 122 -5.20 -5.05 -16.14
C SER A 122 -4.76 -3.60 -16.39
N LEU A 123 -3.60 -3.20 -15.86
CA LEU A 123 -3.03 -1.86 -16.07
C LEU A 123 -2.56 -1.65 -17.51
N ARG A 124 -1.98 -2.69 -18.14
CA ARG A 124 -1.52 -2.64 -19.53
C ARG A 124 -2.67 -2.46 -20.54
N GLY A 125 -3.83 -3.07 -20.25
CA GLY A 125 -5.03 -2.97 -21.10
C GLY A 125 -5.57 -1.54 -21.23
N MET A 126 -5.31 -0.66 -20.26
CA MET A 126 -5.74 0.74 -20.30
C MET A 126 -4.93 1.61 -21.27
N LYS A 127 -3.73 1.18 -21.68
CA LYS A 127 -2.79 1.99 -22.47
C LYS A 127 -2.86 1.78 -24.00
N GLN A 128 -3.46 0.71 -24.49
CA GLN A 128 -3.22 0.23 -25.87
C GLN A 128 -3.94 0.96 -27.02
N SER A 129 -4.81 1.97 -26.79
CA SER A 129 -5.63 2.55 -27.87
C SER A 129 -5.74 4.07 -27.89
N ILE A 130 -4.86 4.80 -27.19
CA ILE A 130 -4.98 6.27 -27.08
C ILE A 130 -4.27 6.94 -28.26
N GLN A 131 -5.00 7.81 -29.01
CA GLN A 131 -4.45 8.74 -29.99
C GLN A 131 -4.20 10.08 -29.31
N ALA A 132 -3.02 10.65 -29.50
CA ALA A 132 -2.61 11.93 -28.95
C ALA A 132 -2.74 13.03 -30.01
N LYS A 133 -3.31 14.18 -29.65
CA LYS A 133 -3.33 15.40 -30.44
C LYS A 133 -2.04 16.18 -30.20
N LYS A 134 -0.93 15.81 -30.90
CA LYS A 134 0.37 16.46 -30.75
C LYS A 134 0.34 17.85 -31.38
N LEU A 135 0.61 18.88 -30.58
CA LEU A 135 0.62 20.28 -31.01
C LEU A 135 1.93 20.63 -31.73
N LYS A 136 1.85 21.49 -32.74
CA LYS A 136 3.04 22.07 -33.39
C LYS A 136 3.69 23.17 -32.57
N THR A 137 2.89 23.97 -31.87
CA THR A 137 3.35 25.00 -30.91
C THR A 137 2.66 24.81 -29.56
N PRO A 138 3.30 25.14 -28.43
CA PRO A 138 2.78 24.87 -27.08
C PRO A 138 1.70 25.87 -26.64
N GLN A 139 0.65 26.05 -27.46
CA GLN A 139 -0.47 26.97 -27.20
C GLN A 139 -1.79 26.32 -27.59
N HIS A 140 -2.84 26.61 -26.81
CA HIS A 140 -4.20 26.23 -27.15
C HIS A 140 -4.63 26.86 -28.49
N GLY A 141 -5.28 26.09 -29.33
CA GLY A 141 -5.68 26.53 -30.70
C GLY A 141 -4.61 26.35 -31.78
N SER A 142 -3.41 25.83 -31.44
CA SER A 142 -2.40 25.43 -32.41
C SER A 142 -2.86 24.23 -33.26
N GLU A 143 -2.39 24.15 -34.49
CA GLU A 143 -2.56 22.93 -35.31
C GLU A 143 -1.97 21.72 -34.63
N TRP A 144 -2.70 20.59 -34.70
CA TRP A 144 -2.25 19.34 -34.11
C TRP A 144 -2.20 18.21 -35.14
N VAL A 145 -1.39 17.21 -34.87
CA VAL A 145 -1.28 15.97 -35.66
C VAL A 145 -1.61 14.79 -34.75
N GLY A 146 -2.52 13.91 -35.23
CA GLY A 146 -2.84 12.67 -34.50
C GLY A 146 -1.66 11.69 -34.53
N VAL A 147 -1.12 11.34 -33.39
CA VAL A 147 -0.06 10.35 -33.27
C VAL A 147 -0.44 9.30 -32.19
N PRO A 148 -0.09 8.02 -32.38
CA PRO A 148 -0.26 7.02 -31.33
C PRO A 148 0.50 7.41 -30.06
N ALA A 149 -0.11 7.25 -28.86
CA ALA A 149 0.51 7.60 -27.60
C ALA A 149 1.95 7.05 -27.40
N PRO A 150 2.30 5.81 -27.82
CA PRO A 150 3.67 5.30 -27.70
C PRO A 150 4.73 6.03 -28.56
N GLN A 151 4.32 6.90 -29.48
CA GLN A 151 5.24 7.70 -30.30
C GLN A 151 5.59 9.05 -29.68
N LEU A 152 4.89 9.49 -28.65
CA LEU A 152 5.23 10.70 -27.92
C LEU A 152 6.60 10.54 -27.22
N ARG A 153 7.36 11.63 -27.18
CA ARG A 153 8.67 11.70 -26.55
C ARG A 153 8.70 12.83 -25.51
N LYS A 154 9.59 12.72 -24.54
CA LYS A 154 9.82 13.76 -23.54
C LYS A 154 10.04 15.11 -24.21
N GLY A 155 9.27 16.13 -23.78
CA GLY A 155 9.28 17.48 -24.33
C GLY A 155 8.22 17.74 -25.42
N ASP A 156 7.63 16.71 -26.02
CA ASP A 156 6.48 16.87 -26.91
C ASP A 156 5.30 17.52 -26.18
N VAL A 157 4.47 18.26 -26.89
CA VAL A 157 3.30 18.91 -26.32
C VAL A 157 2.04 18.37 -27.00
N PHE A 158 1.02 18.06 -26.20
CA PHE A 158 -0.26 17.58 -26.71
C PHE A 158 -1.43 18.30 -26.04
N LEU A 159 -2.57 18.34 -26.76
CA LEU A 159 -3.84 18.86 -26.28
C LEU A 159 -4.73 17.70 -25.86
N VAL A 160 -5.44 17.86 -24.76
CA VAL A 160 -6.57 17.01 -24.36
C VAL A 160 -7.76 17.87 -23.97
N GLU A 161 -8.94 17.44 -24.40
CA GLU A 161 -10.21 18.13 -24.21
C GLU A 161 -11.19 17.21 -23.47
N ALA A 162 -12.32 17.77 -23.03
CA ALA A 162 -13.35 17.00 -22.35
C ALA A 162 -13.73 15.72 -23.13
N GLY A 163 -13.65 14.58 -22.48
CA GLY A 163 -13.87 13.25 -23.04
C GLY A 163 -12.62 12.54 -23.55
N ASP A 164 -11.50 13.24 -23.76
CA ASP A 164 -10.24 12.62 -24.18
C ASP A 164 -9.57 11.84 -23.04
N ALA A 165 -8.89 10.76 -23.40
CA ALA A 165 -7.95 10.10 -22.48
C ALA A 165 -6.57 10.75 -22.60
N ILE A 166 -5.91 10.99 -21.47
CA ILE A 166 -4.57 11.57 -21.41
C ILE A 166 -3.57 10.52 -21.95
N PRO A 167 -2.80 10.83 -23.02
CA PRO A 167 -2.01 9.82 -23.72
C PRO A 167 -0.68 9.48 -23.04
N ALA A 168 -0.11 10.38 -22.24
CA ALA A 168 1.19 10.21 -21.59
C ALA A 168 1.28 11.01 -20.30
N ASP A 169 2.19 10.62 -19.41
CA ASP A 169 2.51 11.41 -18.21
C ASP A 169 3.15 12.74 -18.61
N GLY A 170 2.69 13.80 -17.96
CA GLY A 170 3.15 15.14 -18.31
C GLY A 170 2.87 16.18 -17.25
N VAL A 171 3.27 17.40 -17.60
CA VAL A 171 3.02 18.60 -16.80
C VAL A 171 2.13 19.53 -17.60
N VAL A 172 1.04 19.99 -16.99
CA VAL A 172 0.13 20.99 -17.57
C VAL A 172 0.89 22.30 -17.71
N ILE A 173 0.95 22.83 -18.91
CA ILE A 173 1.61 24.11 -19.19
C ILE A 173 0.59 25.23 -19.49
N ASP A 174 -0.65 24.86 -19.84
CA ASP A 174 -1.74 25.80 -20.08
C ASP A 174 -3.09 25.09 -19.89
N GLY A 175 -4.11 25.83 -19.43
CA GLY A 175 -5.45 25.30 -19.19
C GLY A 175 -5.72 24.85 -17.77
N VAL A 176 -7.01 24.58 -17.51
CA VAL A 176 -7.54 24.02 -16.24
C VAL A 176 -8.64 23.02 -16.61
N ALA A 177 -8.64 21.83 -16.04
CA ALA A 177 -9.64 20.82 -16.31
C ALA A 177 -9.90 19.88 -15.13
N SER A 178 -11.11 19.34 -15.06
CA SER A 178 -11.41 18.21 -14.18
C SER A 178 -11.00 16.90 -14.85
N VAL A 179 -10.24 16.10 -14.16
CA VAL A 179 -9.71 14.82 -14.64
C VAL A 179 -10.24 13.66 -13.80
N ASP A 180 -10.80 12.66 -14.45
CA ASP A 180 -11.17 11.38 -13.83
C ASP A 180 -9.94 10.48 -13.79
N GLU A 181 -9.43 10.26 -12.59
CA GLU A 181 -8.30 9.38 -12.31
C GLU A 181 -8.74 8.01 -11.77
N SER A 182 -10.04 7.74 -11.74
CA SER A 182 -10.62 6.52 -11.15
C SER A 182 -10.08 5.22 -11.77
N ALA A 183 -9.67 5.24 -13.03
CA ALA A 183 -9.04 4.10 -13.69
C ALA A 183 -7.71 3.70 -13.04
N ILE A 184 -7.00 4.65 -12.43
CA ILE A 184 -5.70 4.45 -11.76
C ILE A 184 -5.89 4.42 -10.25
N THR A 185 -6.60 5.40 -9.68
CA THR A 185 -6.79 5.57 -8.24
C THR A 185 -7.90 4.68 -7.67
N GLY A 186 -8.91 4.35 -8.46
CA GLY A 186 -10.13 3.71 -8.00
C GLY A 186 -11.14 4.66 -7.37
N GLU A 187 -10.81 5.94 -7.18
CA GLU A 187 -11.70 6.96 -6.63
C GLU A 187 -12.54 7.61 -7.73
N SER A 188 -13.85 7.77 -7.47
CA SER A 188 -14.78 8.35 -8.44
C SER A 188 -14.82 9.89 -8.41
N ALA A 189 -14.15 10.54 -7.45
CA ALA A 189 -14.11 12.00 -7.36
C ALA A 189 -13.10 12.56 -8.35
N PRO A 190 -13.52 13.46 -9.28
CA PRO A 190 -12.59 14.06 -10.23
C PRO A 190 -11.62 15.02 -9.53
N VAL A 191 -10.40 15.07 -10.04
CA VAL A 191 -9.33 15.96 -9.55
C VAL A 191 -9.18 17.12 -10.52
N VAL A 192 -9.06 18.36 -10.01
CA VAL A 192 -8.77 19.54 -10.84
C VAL A 192 -7.26 19.56 -11.12
N ARG A 193 -6.91 19.68 -12.40
CA ARG A 193 -5.54 19.86 -12.89
C ARG A 193 -5.40 21.20 -13.57
N GLU A 194 -4.30 21.92 -13.27
CA GLU A 194 -4.08 23.28 -13.75
C GLU A 194 -2.60 23.56 -14.04
N SER A 195 -2.33 24.61 -14.82
CA SER A 195 -0.98 25.03 -15.12
C SER A 195 -0.35 25.74 -13.92
N GLY A 196 0.87 25.30 -13.56
CA GLY A 196 1.63 25.87 -12.43
C GLY A 196 1.24 25.26 -11.07
N GLY A 197 2.16 25.23 -10.14
CA GLY A 197 1.96 24.69 -8.81
C GLY A 197 1.93 23.14 -8.74
N ASP A 198 1.43 22.62 -7.62
CA ASP A 198 1.49 21.21 -7.27
C ASP A 198 0.44 20.36 -8.01
N PHE A 199 -0.60 20.95 -8.59
CA PHE A 199 -1.66 20.27 -9.34
C PHE A 199 -1.40 20.17 -10.85
N SER A 200 -0.20 20.50 -11.30
CA SER A 200 0.15 20.51 -12.72
C SER A 200 0.50 19.13 -13.31
N ALA A 201 0.74 18.10 -12.49
CA ALA A 201 1.10 16.79 -12.98
C ALA A 201 -0.13 15.99 -13.43
N VAL A 202 -0.09 15.38 -14.62
CA VAL A 202 -1.12 14.47 -15.15
C VAL A 202 -0.53 13.11 -15.47
N THR A 203 -1.36 12.07 -15.35
CA THR A 203 -0.96 10.68 -15.56
C THR A 203 -1.64 10.10 -16.81
N GLY A 204 -0.87 9.46 -17.67
CA GLY A 204 -1.39 8.80 -18.86
C GLY A 204 -2.39 7.69 -18.51
N GLY A 205 -3.49 7.60 -19.29
CA GLY A 205 -4.58 6.64 -19.05
C GLY A 205 -5.75 7.19 -18.25
N THR A 206 -5.66 8.39 -17.67
CA THR A 206 -6.76 9.11 -17.03
C THR A 206 -7.61 9.85 -18.07
N ARG A 207 -8.80 10.36 -17.71
CA ARG A 207 -9.73 10.98 -18.64
C ARG A 207 -10.09 12.40 -18.23
N VAL A 208 -10.05 13.34 -19.18
CA VAL A 208 -10.53 14.71 -18.98
C VAL A 208 -12.06 14.72 -18.99
N LEU A 209 -12.69 15.31 -17.97
CA LEU A 209 -14.15 15.41 -17.84
C LEU A 209 -14.71 16.75 -18.28
N SER A 210 -13.98 17.84 -18.02
CA SER A 210 -14.39 19.19 -18.43
C SER A 210 -13.21 19.96 -18.97
N ASP A 211 -13.46 20.97 -19.77
CA ASP A 211 -12.50 21.92 -20.29
C ASP A 211 -11.33 21.28 -21.09
N TRP A 212 -10.14 21.85 -21.03
CA TRP A 212 -8.99 21.41 -21.80
C TRP A 212 -7.68 21.64 -21.07
N LEU A 213 -6.65 20.86 -21.45
CA LEU A 213 -5.29 20.98 -20.95
C LEU A 213 -4.30 20.92 -22.11
N VAL A 214 -3.31 21.79 -22.10
CA VAL A 214 -2.09 21.67 -22.90
C VAL A 214 -1.01 21.08 -22.00
N VAL A 215 -0.50 19.91 -22.37
CA VAL A 215 0.39 19.11 -21.53
C VAL A 215 1.72 18.89 -22.25
N ARG A 216 2.82 19.10 -21.53
CA ARG A 216 4.18 18.73 -21.96
C ARG A 216 4.53 17.37 -21.42
N VAL A 217 4.92 16.44 -22.28
CA VAL A 217 5.36 15.09 -21.92
C VAL A 217 6.58 15.15 -21.02
N ALA A 218 6.51 14.53 -19.85
CA ALA A 218 7.57 14.54 -18.83
C ALA A 218 8.56 13.38 -18.98
N VAL A 219 8.13 12.23 -19.51
CA VAL A 219 8.91 10.98 -19.56
C VAL A 219 8.81 10.30 -20.94
N ASN A 220 9.79 9.49 -21.29
CA ASN A 220 9.74 8.69 -22.51
C ASN A 220 8.86 7.45 -22.37
N PRO A 221 8.37 6.85 -23.47
CA PRO A 221 7.70 5.55 -23.42
C PRO A 221 8.58 4.47 -22.76
N GLY A 222 8.01 3.71 -21.85
CA GLY A 222 8.71 2.75 -21.02
C GLY A 222 9.17 3.30 -19.66
N GLU A 223 9.18 4.63 -19.48
CA GLU A 223 9.51 5.31 -18.23
C GLU A 223 8.27 5.92 -17.56
N ALA A 224 7.10 5.86 -18.22
CA ALA A 224 5.85 6.38 -17.67
C ALA A 224 5.50 5.67 -16.33
N PHE A 225 4.73 6.35 -15.49
CA PHE A 225 4.31 5.85 -14.19
C PHE A 225 3.68 4.45 -14.29
N ILE A 226 2.75 4.25 -15.24
CA ILE A 226 2.14 2.94 -15.49
C ILE A 226 3.19 1.92 -15.98
N ASP A 227 4.15 2.30 -16.82
CA ASP A 227 5.21 1.40 -17.29
C ASP A 227 6.10 0.93 -16.15
N ARG A 228 6.48 1.84 -15.26
CA ARG A 228 7.23 1.52 -14.03
C ARG A 228 6.43 0.60 -13.12
N MET A 229 5.14 0.84 -12.97
CA MET A 229 4.24 -0.04 -12.22
C MET A 229 4.23 -1.45 -12.81
N ILE A 230 4.03 -1.57 -14.12
CA ILE A 230 4.01 -2.85 -14.82
C ILE A 230 5.35 -3.57 -14.64
N ALA A 231 6.46 -2.87 -14.84
CA ALA A 231 7.82 -3.44 -14.68
C ALA A 231 8.09 -3.93 -13.24
N MET A 232 7.63 -3.19 -12.23
CA MET A 232 7.74 -3.60 -10.82
C MET A 232 6.90 -4.84 -10.51
N VAL A 233 5.70 -4.91 -11.07
CA VAL A 233 4.78 -6.03 -10.86
C VAL A 233 5.25 -7.28 -11.60
N GLU A 234 5.82 -7.14 -12.80
CA GLU A 234 6.30 -8.26 -13.62
C GLU A 234 7.64 -8.84 -13.16
N GLY A 235 8.24 -8.26 -12.11
CA GLY A 235 9.40 -8.87 -11.45
C GLY A 235 10.74 -8.63 -12.14
N ALA A 236 10.87 -7.56 -12.95
CA ALA A 236 12.16 -7.14 -13.46
C ALA A 236 13.07 -6.71 -12.28
N LYS A 237 13.84 -7.65 -11.74
CA LYS A 237 14.86 -7.50 -10.68
C LYS A 237 14.28 -7.20 -9.28
N ARG A 238 13.45 -8.11 -8.76
CA ARG A 238 13.13 -8.10 -7.33
C ARG A 238 14.41 -8.22 -6.50
N GLN A 239 14.81 -7.14 -5.86
CA GLN A 239 15.88 -7.18 -4.87
C GLN A 239 15.36 -7.87 -3.61
N LYS A 240 16.13 -8.84 -3.07
CA LYS A 240 15.83 -9.46 -1.79
C LYS A 240 15.91 -8.41 -0.68
N THR A 241 14.99 -8.48 0.26
CA THR A 241 15.00 -7.61 1.44
C THR A 241 16.13 -8.01 2.41
N PRO A 242 16.59 -7.12 3.32
CA PRO A 242 17.59 -7.46 4.32
C PRO A 242 17.21 -8.70 5.15
N ASN A 243 15.95 -8.80 5.58
CA ASN A 243 15.46 -9.94 6.34
C ASN A 243 15.37 -11.22 5.48
N GLU A 244 15.02 -11.11 4.19
CA GLU A 244 15.09 -12.23 3.25
C GLU A 244 16.53 -12.73 3.06
N ILE A 245 17.50 -11.83 3.03
CA ILE A 245 18.94 -12.17 2.95
C ILE A 245 19.37 -12.89 4.22
N ALA A 246 19.05 -12.32 5.39
CA ALA A 246 19.38 -12.91 6.70
C ALA A 246 18.77 -14.31 6.86
N LEU A 247 17.47 -14.48 6.54
CA LEU A 247 16.82 -15.79 6.53
C LEU A 247 17.46 -16.74 5.51
N THR A 248 17.81 -16.28 4.33
CA THR A 248 18.49 -17.12 3.31
C THR A 248 19.84 -17.61 3.84
N ILE A 249 20.62 -16.75 4.50
CA ILE A 249 21.90 -17.13 5.13
C ILE A 249 21.69 -18.20 6.20
N LEU A 250 20.72 -17.99 7.10
CA LEU A 250 20.36 -18.98 8.13
C LEU A 250 19.95 -20.31 7.52
N LEU A 251 19.10 -20.31 6.50
CA LEU A 251 18.65 -21.51 5.80
C LEU A 251 19.80 -22.24 5.12
N ILE A 252 20.73 -21.51 4.49
CA ILE A 252 21.95 -22.10 3.90
C ILE A 252 22.82 -22.74 4.98
N ALA A 253 23.08 -22.03 6.07
CA ALA A 253 23.89 -22.54 7.16
C ALA A 253 23.31 -23.82 7.77
N LEU A 254 22.00 -23.85 8.07
CA LEU A 254 21.32 -25.03 8.56
C LEU A 254 21.36 -26.18 7.53
N THR A 255 21.13 -25.87 6.25
CA THR A 255 21.18 -26.89 5.17
C THR A 255 22.57 -27.51 5.08
N LEU A 256 23.65 -26.72 5.17
CA LEU A 256 25.03 -27.24 5.14
C LEU A 256 25.33 -28.10 6.37
N VAL A 257 24.91 -27.69 7.57
CA VAL A 257 25.08 -28.48 8.80
C VAL A 257 24.35 -29.82 8.68
N PHE A 258 23.10 -29.80 8.25
CA PHE A 258 22.30 -31.03 8.11
C PHE A 258 22.80 -31.94 6.97
N LEU A 259 23.28 -31.36 5.86
CA LEU A 259 23.89 -32.12 4.78
C LEU A 259 25.16 -32.85 5.27
N LEU A 260 26.04 -32.15 6.00
CA LEU A 260 27.25 -32.73 6.58
C LEU A 260 26.89 -33.82 7.60
N ALA A 261 25.97 -33.54 8.52
CA ALA A 261 25.51 -34.51 9.51
C ALA A 261 24.94 -35.77 8.85
N THR A 262 24.07 -35.60 7.84
CA THR A 262 23.46 -36.72 7.12
C THR A 262 24.49 -37.51 6.31
N ALA A 263 25.44 -36.85 5.65
CA ALA A 263 26.50 -37.53 4.91
C ALA A 263 27.41 -38.39 5.82
N THR A 264 27.68 -37.91 7.04
CA THR A 264 28.49 -38.67 8.01
C THR A 264 27.73 -39.82 8.69
N LEU A 265 26.39 -39.81 8.65
CA LEU A 265 25.58 -40.89 9.23
C LEU A 265 25.76 -42.25 8.51
N LEU A 266 26.02 -42.22 7.22
CA LEU A 266 26.21 -43.52 6.48
C LEU A 266 27.41 -44.31 7.00
N PRO A 267 28.65 -43.77 7.03
CA PRO A 267 29.82 -44.45 7.58
C PRO A 267 29.65 -44.78 9.07
N PHE A 268 29.02 -43.93 9.86
CA PHE A 268 28.71 -44.22 11.25
C PHE A 268 27.72 -45.36 11.39
N SER A 269 26.70 -45.44 10.56
CA SER A 269 25.71 -46.53 10.57
C SER A 269 26.36 -47.86 10.20
N LEU A 270 27.21 -47.87 9.17
CA LEU A 270 27.98 -49.07 8.79
C LEU A 270 28.83 -49.57 9.95
N PHE A 271 29.68 -48.70 10.52
CA PHE A 271 30.51 -49.04 11.67
C PHE A 271 29.71 -49.50 12.90
N SER A 272 28.60 -48.82 13.20
CA SER A 272 27.74 -49.14 14.34
C SER A 272 27.13 -50.54 14.24
N VAL A 273 26.63 -50.94 13.06
CA VAL A 273 26.06 -52.26 12.80
C VAL A 273 27.14 -53.33 12.90
N GLU A 274 28.33 -53.07 12.39
CA GLU A 274 29.47 -53.99 12.48
C GLU A 274 29.91 -54.22 13.95
N VAL A 275 29.98 -53.15 14.76
CA VAL A 275 30.37 -53.24 16.18
C VAL A 275 29.27 -53.85 17.04
N ALA A 276 28.01 -53.42 16.86
CA ALA A 276 26.86 -53.90 17.63
C ALA A 276 26.46 -55.33 17.25
N LYS A 277 26.86 -55.80 16.05
CA LYS A 277 26.42 -57.07 15.43
C LYS A 277 24.88 -57.22 15.41
N ALA A 278 24.19 -56.08 15.30
CA ALA A 278 22.73 -55.99 15.36
C ALA A 278 22.23 -54.88 14.46
N GLY A 279 21.01 -54.98 13.95
CA GLY A 279 20.36 -54.00 13.07
C GLY A 279 20.85 -54.07 11.61
N HIS A 280 20.47 -53.07 10.84
CA HIS A 280 20.85 -52.92 9.44
C HIS A 280 21.41 -51.52 9.18
N PRO A 281 22.37 -51.35 8.24
CA PRO A 281 22.83 -50.02 7.85
C PRO A 281 21.68 -49.18 7.31
N VAL A 282 21.70 -47.86 7.61
CA VAL A 282 20.71 -46.90 7.10
C VAL A 282 20.91 -46.74 5.60
N THR A 283 19.83 -46.93 4.83
CA THR A 283 19.88 -46.82 3.36
C THR A 283 20.00 -45.36 2.90
N ILE A 284 20.51 -45.14 1.69
CA ILE A 284 20.61 -43.81 1.09
C ILE A 284 19.24 -43.19 0.95
N THR A 285 18.20 -43.96 0.59
CA THR A 285 16.82 -43.49 0.53
C THR A 285 16.34 -42.90 1.86
N VAL A 286 16.63 -43.58 2.98
CA VAL A 286 16.28 -43.13 4.33
C VAL A 286 17.09 -41.88 4.70
N LEU A 287 18.36 -41.81 4.34
CA LEU A 287 19.19 -40.61 4.58
C LEU A 287 18.69 -39.41 3.81
N VAL A 288 18.24 -39.57 2.56
CA VAL A 288 17.63 -38.48 1.79
C VAL A 288 16.31 -38.05 2.43
N ALA A 289 15.46 -38.98 2.85
CA ALA A 289 14.22 -38.66 3.57
C ALA A 289 14.51 -37.90 4.88
N LEU A 290 15.50 -38.34 5.66
CA LEU A 290 15.95 -37.69 6.88
C LEU A 290 16.44 -36.28 6.57
N LEU A 291 17.34 -36.09 5.60
CA LEU A 291 17.84 -34.77 5.22
C LEU A 291 16.72 -33.80 4.87
N VAL A 292 15.77 -34.21 4.02
CA VAL A 292 14.65 -33.36 3.60
C VAL A 292 13.72 -33.02 4.78
N CYS A 293 13.59 -33.89 5.76
CA CYS A 293 12.81 -33.62 6.98
C CYS A 293 13.60 -32.78 8.02
N LEU A 294 14.92 -32.80 8.00
CA LEU A 294 15.77 -31.97 8.87
C LEU A 294 15.86 -30.52 8.40
N ILE A 295 16.01 -30.28 7.10
CA ILE A 295 16.11 -28.93 6.55
C ILE A 295 14.74 -28.24 6.58
N PRO A 296 14.68 -26.91 6.88
CA PRO A 296 13.44 -26.17 6.99
C PRO A 296 12.80 -25.91 5.61
N THR A 297 12.28 -26.97 4.99
CA THR A 297 11.70 -26.96 3.64
C THR A 297 10.45 -26.09 3.55
N THR A 298 9.65 -26.03 4.61
CA THR A 298 8.38 -25.29 4.66
C THR A 298 8.60 -23.80 4.45
N ILE A 299 9.47 -23.16 5.23
CA ILE A 299 9.77 -21.73 5.04
C ILE A 299 10.60 -21.51 3.77
N GLY A 300 11.54 -22.43 3.44
CA GLY A 300 12.33 -22.36 2.22
C GLY A 300 11.46 -22.32 0.97
N GLY A 301 10.38 -23.12 0.92
CA GLY A 301 9.42 -23.16 -0.20
C GLY A 301 8.47 -21.97 -0.26
N LEU A 302 8.13 -21.36 0.89
CA LEU A 302 7.12 -20.30 0.94
C LEU A 302 7.69 -18.87 1.03
N LEU A 303 9.01 -18.69 1.29
CA LEU A 303 9.61 -17.39 1.52
C LEU A 303 9.39 -16.41 0.36
N SER A 304 9.62 -16.87 -0.87
CA SER A 304 9.38 -16.06 -2.07
C SER A 304 7.90 -15.69 -2.24
N ALA A 305 7.00 -16.64 -2.00
CA ALA A 305 5.55 -16.45 -2.10
C ALA A 305 5.05 -15.40 -1.10
N ILE A 306 5.56 -15.40 0.15
CA ILE A 306 5.21 -14.41 1.18
C ILE A 306 5.58 -13.00 0.73
N GLY A 307 6.78 -12.80 0.19
CA GLY A 307 7.24 -11.49 -0.26
C GLY A 307 6.42 -10.94 -1.43
N VAL A 308 6.13 -11.79 -2.44
CA VAL A 308 5.27 -11.40 -3.57
C VAL A 308 3.84 -11.11 -3.12
N ALA A 309 3.30 -11.90 -2.20
CA ALA A 309 1.99 -11.66 -1.62
C ALA A 309 1.92 -10.34 -0.82
N GLY A 310 3.01 -9.94 -0.15
CA GLY A 310 3.11 -8.65 0.53
C GLY A 310 2.95 -7.47 -0.44
N MET A 311 3.67 -7.49 -1.55
CA MET A 311 3.54 -6.47 -2.60
C MET A 311 2.12 -6.46 -3.22
N SER A 312 1.54 -7.64 -3.47
CA SER A 312 0.17 -7.74 -4.00
C SER A 312 -0.88 -7.16 -3.04
N ARG A 313 -0.69 -7.31 -1.71
CA ARG A 313 -1.57 -6.68 -0.71
C ARG A 313 -1.42 -5.16 -0.68
N MET A 314 -0.19 -4.64 -0.81
CA MET A 314 0.06 -3.20 -0.90
C MET A 314 -0.68 -2.60 -2.11
N MET A 315 -0.59 -3.27 -3.27
CA MET A 315 -1.33 -2.85 -4.47
C MET A 315 -2.84 -2.95 -4.30
N ALA A 316 -3.34 -3.94 -3.56
CA ALA A 316 -4.77 -4.06 -3.25
C ALA A 316 -5.28 -2.91 -2.37
N SER A 317 -4.40 -2.28 -1.61
CA SER A 317 -4.65 -1.04 -0.85
C SER A 317 -4.40 0.22 -1.67
N ASN A 318 -4.35 0.16 -3.01
CA ASN A 318 -4.07 1.28 -3.91
C ASN A 318 -2.71 1.98 -3.65
N VAL A 319 -1.73 1.25 -3.14
CA VAL A 319 -0.37 1.75 -2.92
C VAL A 319 0.61 0.95 -3.76
N ILE A 320 1.47 1.65 -4.49
CA ILE A 320 2.51 1.05 -5.31
C ILE A 320 3.84 1.22 -4.61
N ALA A 321 4.49 0.12 -4.28
CA ALA A 321 5.85 0.11 -3.76
C ALA A 321 6.84 -0.15 -4.90
N THR A 322 7.94 0.60 -4.95
CA THR A 322 9.00 0.43 -5.93
C THR A 322 9.79 -0.86 -5.71
N SER A 323 9.74 -1.42 -4.51
CA SER A 323 10.44 -2.66 -4.16
C SER A 323 9.81 -3.36 -2.97
N GLY A 324 10.03 -4.69 -2.85
CA GLY A 324 9.66 -5.45 -1.65
C GLY A 324 10.38 -4.96 -0.39
N ARG A 325 11.56 -4.34 -0.55
CA ARG A 325 12.32 -3.72 0.55
C ARG A 325 11.57 -2.53 1.17
N ALA A 326 10.93 -1.70 0.34
CA ALA A 326 10.12 -0.59 0.83
C ALA A 326 8.92 -1.10 1.65
N VAL A 327 8.25 -2.17 1.18
CA VAL A 327 7.13 -2.79 1.93
C VAL A 327 7.59 -3.34 3.29
N GLU A 328 8.77 -3.94 3.34
CA GLU A 328 9.33 -4.47 4.58
C GLU A 328 9.72 -3.34 5.54
N ALA A 329 10.41 -2.30 5.04
CA ALA A 329 10.77 -1.13 5.82
C ALA A 329 9.53 -0.44 6.43
N ALA A 330 8.40 -0.42 5.71
CA ALA A 330 7.15 0.11 6.24
C ALA A 330 6.66 -0.63 7.49
N GLY A 331 6.97 -1.92 7.62
CA GLY A 331 6.65 -2.70 8.83
C GLY A 331 7.51 -2.38 10.05
N ASP A 332 8.71 -1.87 9.82
CA ASP A 332 9.71 -1.56 10.86
C ASP A 332 9.80 -0.06 11.19
N VAL A 333 8.90 0.77 10.64
CA VAL A 333 8.87 2.22 10.89
C VAL A 333 8.68 2.53 12.37
N ASP A 334 9.54 3.43 12.89
CA ASP A 334 9.49 3.95 14.25
C ASP A 334 8.90 5.35 14.34
N VAL A 335 9.13 6.18 13.31
CA VAL A 335 8.70 7.59 13.28
C VAL A 335 7.97 7.90 11.98
N LEU A 336 6.84 8.56 12.12
CA LEU A 336 5.98 8.97 11.02
C LEU A 336 5.95 10.48 10.91
N LEU A 337 6.50 11.02 9.83
CA LEU A 337 6.50 12.44 9.52
C LEU A 337 5.33 12.74 8.59
N LEU A 338 4.40 13.56 9.04
CA LEU A 338 3.15 13.88 8.36
C LEU A 338 3.09 15.37 8.06
N ASP A 339 2.90 15.73 6.80
CA ASP A 339 2.58 17.14 6.49
C ASP A 339 1.22 17.52 7.09
N LYS A 340 1.04 18.78 7.45
CA LYS A 340 -0.22 19.26 8.00
C LYS A 340 -1.32 19.30 6.95
N THR A 341 -1.03 19.99 5.84
CA THR A 341 -2.01 20.38 4.83
C THR A 341 -2.42 19.20 3.97
N GLY A 342 -3.73 18.96 3.84
CA GLY A 342 -4.23 17.79 3.09
C GLY A 342 -4.00 16.43 3.77
N THR A 343 -3.10 16.33 4.77
CA THR A 343 -2.78 15.11 5.52
C THR A 343 -3.56 15.03 6.83
N ILE A 344 -3.25 15.91 7.76
CA ILE A 344 -3.90 16.00 9.08
C ILE A 344 -5.17 16.83 8.98
N THR A 345 -5.13 17.90 8.17
CA THR A 345 -6.29 18.74 7.89
C THR A 345 -6.89 18.43 6.51
N LEU A 346 -8.08 18.96 6.22
CA LEU A 346 -8.75 18.77 4.93
C LEU A 346 -8.02 19.46 3.76
N GLY A 347 -7.01 20.31 4.06
CA GLY A 347 -6.25 21.06 3.06
C GLY A 347 -6.95 22.31 2.55
N ASN A 348 -8.24 22.45 2.83
CA ASN A 348 -9.06 23.60 2.47
C ASN A 348 -9.42 24.36 3.73
N ARG A 349 -9.12 25.67 3.75
CA ARG A 349 -9.56 26.54 4.83
C ARG A 349 -11.06 26.73 4.76
N GLN A 350 -11.76 26.52 5.87
CA GLN A 350 -13.20 26.69 5.95
C GLN A 350 -13.57 27.85 6.86
N ALA A 351 -14.61 28.60 6.48
CA ALA A 351 -15.16 29.66 7.30
C ALA A 351 -15.71 29.07 8.59
N ALA A 352 -15.22 29.55 9.73
CA ALA A 352 -15.58 29.07 11.06
C ALA A 352 -16.48 30.07 11.79
N THR A 353 -16.18 31.38 11.68
CA THR A 353 -16.85 32.41 12.48
C THR A 353 -16.88 33.75 11.74
N PHE A 354 -17.95 34.50 11.93
CA PHE A 354 -18.07 35.89 11.53
C PHE A 354 -17.81 36.78 12.76
N LEU A 355 -16.83 37.65 12.68
CA LEU A 355 -16.40 38.58 13.75
C LEU A 355 -16.70 40.00 13.31
N PRO A 356 -17.86 40.57 13.70
CA PRO A 356 -18.28 41.92 13.24
C PRO A 356 -17.46 43.04 13.87
N ALA A 357 -17.28 44.12 13.13
CA ALA A 357 -16.72 45.39 13.63
C ALA A 357 -17.74 46.11 14.55
N GLY A 358 -17.26 47.06 15.36
CA GLY A 358 -18.14 47.82 16.23
C GLY A 358 -19.28 48.50 15.48
N GLY A 359 -20.50 48.31 15.99
CA GLY A 359 -21.73 48.85 15.39
C GLY A 359 -22.23 48.08 14.13
N VAL A 360 -21.66 46.91 13.81
CA VAL A 360 -22.12 46.01 12.73
C VAL A 360 -22.69 44.74 13.36
N SER A 361 -23.83 44.28 12.87
CA SER A 361 -24.36 42.99 13.29
C SER A 361 -23.67 41.82 12.57
N GLU A 362 -23.59 40.68 13.24
CA GLU A 362 -23.03 39.45 12.62
C GLU A 362 -23.79 39.06 11.33
N LEU A 363 -25.10 39.30 11.30
CA LEU A 363 -25.93 39.07 10.11
C LEU A 363 -25.54 39.99 8.94
N GLN A 364 -25.23 41.25 9.21
CA GLN A 364 -24.78 42.21 8.16
C GLN A 364 -23.44 41.76 7.58
N LEU A 365 -22.50 41.36 8.41
CA LEU A 365 -21.22 40.84 7.97
C LEU A 365 -21.40 39.57 7.16
N ALA A 366 -22.21 38.62 7.64
CA ALA A 366 -22.49 37.34 6.95
C ALA A 366 -23.18 37.53 5.60
N ASP A 367 -24.11 38.51 5.51
CA ASP A 367 -24.80 38.88 4.27
C ASP A 367 -23.84 39.40 3.20
N ALA A 368 -22.97 40.32 3.56
CA ALA A 368 -21.96 40.90 2.66
C ALA A 368 -20.91 39.84 2.28
N ALA A 369 -20.46 39.03 3.24
CA ALA A 369 -19.50 37.96 3.00
C ALA A 369 -20.07 36.91 2.04
N GLN A 370 -21.33 36.50 2.24
CA GLN A 370 -22.04 35.57 1.33
C GLN A 370 -22.15 36.19 -0.08
N LEU A 371 -22.65 37.44 -0.19
CA LEU A 371 -22.88 38.10 -1.48
C LEU A 371 -21.58 38.20 -2.30
N SER A 372 -20.47 38.55 -1.67
CA SER A 372 -19.15 38.62 -2.31
C SER A 372 -18.54 37.25 -2.63
N SER A 373 -19.13 36.16 -2.14
CA SER A 373 -18.64 34.80 -2.32
C SER A 373 -19.50 33.95 -3.26
N LEU A 374 -20.64 34.44 -3.75
CA LEU A 374 -21.59 33.67 -4.57
C LEU A 374 -21.00 33.18 -5.89
N ALA A 375 -20.10 33.92 -6.50
CA ALA A 375 -19.38 33.52 -7.72
C ALA A 375 -17.93 33.08 -7.46
N ASP A 376 -17.56 32.94 -6.19
CA ASP A 376 -16.22 32.49 -5.81
C ASP A 376 -16.22 30.98 -5.72
N GLU A 377 -15.66 30.32 -6.75
CA GLU A 377 -15.59 28.87 -6.85
C GLU A 377 -14.51 28.24 -5.97
N THR A 378 -13.71 29.05 -5.28
CA THR A 378 -12.72 28.55 -4.32
C THR A 378 -13.38 27.81 -3.15
N PRO A 379 -12.73 26.81 -2.55
CA PRO A 379 -13.22 26.12 -1.35
C PRO A 379 -13.55 27.09 -0.21
N GLU A 380 -12.74 28.14 -0.04
CA GLU A 380 -12.91 29.21 0.93
C GLU A 380 -14.20 29.99 0.66
N GLY A 381 -14.42 30.43 -0.57
CA GLY A 381 -15.64 31.14 -0.99
C GLY A 381 -16.89 30.32 -0.74
N ARG A 382 -16.88 29.05 -1.18
CA ARG A 382 -18.00 28.12 -0.95
C ARG A 382 -18.27 27.90 0.55
N SER A 383 -17.23 27.81 1.38
CA SER A 383 -17.37 27.61 2.82
C SER A 383 -18.04 28.80 3.51
N ILE A 384 -17.77 30.04 3.06
CA ILE A 384 -18.41 31.27 3.56
C ILE A 384 -19.90 31.23 3.25
N VAL A 385 -20.29 30.84 2.03
CA VAL A 385 -21.69 30.72 1.63
C VAL A 385 -22.41 29.66 2.47
N VAL A 386 -21.77 28.51 2.71
CA VAL A 386 -22.31 27.41 3.53
C VAL A 386 -22.49 27.88 4.98
N LEU A 387 -21.50 28.52 5.58
CA LEU A 387 -21.56 29.02 6.95
C LEU A 387 -22.68 30.07 7.14
N ALA A 388 -22.79 31.02 6.19
CA ALA A 388 -23.86 32.02 6.21
C ALA A 388 -25.25 31.40 6.10
N LYS A 389 -25.41 30.38 5.25
CA LYS A 389 -26.65 29.62 5.13
C LYS A 389 -26.99 28.86 6.41
N GLN A 390 -26.02 28.19 7.03
CA GLN A 390 -26.23 27.41 8.25
C GLN A 390 -26.57 28.27 9.46
N ARG A 391 -25.85 29.37 9.67
CA ARG A 391 -26.03 30.24 10.86
C ARG A 391 -27.21 31.19 10.75
N PHE A 392 -27.46 31.73 9.55
CA PHE A 392 -28.44 32.81 9.36
C PHE A 392 -29.55 32.47 8.38
N ASN A 393 -29.59 31.21 7.89
CA ASN A 393 -30.57 30.77 6.88
C ASN A 393 -30.62 31.67 5.63
N LEU A 394 -29.48 32.28 5.27
CA LEU A 394 -29.34 33.08 4.06
C LEU A 394 -29.39 32.14 2.85
N ARG A 395 -30.51 32.16 2.11
CA ARG A 395 -30.72 31.34 0.94
C ARG A 395 -30.00 31.93 -0.29
N GLU A 396 -29.80 31.11 -1.32
CA GLU A 396 -29.29 31.55 -2.61
C GLU A 396 -30.15 32.70 -3.18
N ARG A 397 -29.47 33.76 -3.60
CA ARG A 397 -30.12 34.90 -4.26
C ARG A 397 -30.19 34.63 -5.75
N ASN A 398 -31.26 35.12 -6.40
CA ASN A 398 -31.37 35.03 -7.84
C ASN A 398 -30.45 36.10 -8.47
N LEU A 399 -29.24 35.71 -8.85
CA LEU A 399 -28.17 36.58 -9.37
C LEU A 399 -28.61 37.33 -10.65
N SER A 400 -29.48 36.75 -11.48
CA SER A 400 -29.98 37.36 -12.69
C SER A 400 -30.89 38.58 -12.44
N GLN A 401 -31.39 38.77 -11.22
CA GLN A 401 -32.22 39.90 -10.85
C GLN A 401 -31.43 41.05 -10.19
N LEU A 402 -30.15 40.82 -9.85
CA LEU A 402 -29.37 41.76 -9.04
C LEU A 402 -28.45 42.70 -9.85
N GLU A 403 -28.40 42.60 -11.19
CA GLU A 403 -27.41 43.31 -12.02
C GLU A 403 -25.99 43.31 -11.40
N ALA A 404 -25.58 42.15 -10.92
CA ALA A 404 -24.34 42.00 -10.16
C ALA A 404 -23.15 41.74 -11.09
N THR A 405 -22.09 42.51 -10.95
CA THR A 405 -20.80 42.28 -11.60
C THR A 405 -19.82 41.74 -10.58
N PHE A 406 -19.34 40.53 -10.76
CA PHE A 406 -18.39 39.89 -9.85
C PHE A 406 -16.95 40.28 -10.18
N VAL A 407 -16.16 40.50 -9.13
CA VAL A 407 -14.72 40.78 -9.19
C VAL A 407 -14.01 39.48 -8.72
N ALA A 408 -13.41 38.77 -9.68
CA ALA A 408 -12.67 37.53 -9.39
C ALA A 408 -11.44 37.81 -8.53
N PHE A 409 -11.03 36.84 -7.72
CA PHE A 409 -9.79 36.93 -6.94
C PHE A 409 -8.57 37.03 -7.87
N SER A 410 -7.66 37.92 -7.55
CA SER A 410 -6.38 38.04 -8.23
C SER A 410 -5.23 38.05 -7.20
N ALA A 411 -4.14 37.34 -7.52
CA ALA A 411 -2.95 37.32 -6.68
C ALA A 411 -2.29 38.67 -6.49
N GLN A 412 -2.49 39.60 -7.44
CA GLN A 412 -1.98 40.97 -7.39
C GLN A 412 -2.77 41.83 -6.41
N THR A 413 -4.11 41.78 -6.51
CA THR A 413 -4.99 42.58 -5.63
C THR A 413 -5.25 41.91 -4.29
N ARG A 414 -5.14 40.59 -4.21
CA ARG A 414 -5.48 39.73 -3.04
C ARG A 414 -6.88 40.03 -2.49
N MET A 415 -7.81 40.38 -3.39
CA MET A 415 -9.21 40.68 -3.10
C MET A 415 -10.13 40.07 -4.13
N SER A 416 -11.34 39.75 -3.73
CA SER A 416 -12.47 39.43 -4.59
C SER A 416 -13.71 40.16 -4.11
N GLY A 417 -14.80 40.17 -4.90
CA GLY A 417 -16.00 40.84 -4.47
C GLY A 417 -17.10 40.91 -5.52
N VAL A 418 -18.05 41.83 -5.31
CA VAL A 418 -19.17 42.05 -6.19
C VAL A 418 -19.58 43.53 -6.19
N ASN A 419 -19.97 44.00 -7.35
CA ASN A 419 -20.63 45.32 -7.53
C ASN A 419 -22.11 45.06 -7.82
N VAL A 420 -22.99 45.71 -7.06
CA VAL A 420 -24.45 45.66 -7.25
C VAL A 420 -24.98 47.09 -7.29
N GLY A 421 -25.23 47.59 -8.48
CA GLY A 421 -25.49 49.01 -8.67
C GLY A 421 -24.34 49.88 -8.19
N SER A 422 -24.58 50.78 -7.22
CA SER A 422 -23.57 51.62 -6.59
C SER A 422 -22.88 51.01 -5.35
N ARG A 423 -23.30 49.80 -4.96
CA ARG A 423 -22.75 49.09 -3.80
C ARG A 423 -21.56 48.23 -4.21
N GLU A 424 -20.45 48.43 -3.58
CA GLU A 424 -19.20 47.66 -3.80
C GLU A 424 -18.84 46.86 -2.56
N VAL A 425 -19.02 45.54 -2.65
CA VAL A 425 -18.59 44.62 -1.57
C VAL A 425 -17.26 43.99 -1.95
N ARG A 426 -16.29 44.08 -1.05
CA ARG A 426 -14.95 43.48 -1.21
C ARG A 426 -14.62 42.60 -0.01
N LYS A 427 -13.97 41.47 -0.30
CA LYS A 427 -13.36 40.60 0.72
C LYS A 427 -11.92 40.29 0.31
N GLY A 428 -11.03 40.15 1.27
CA GLY A 428 -9.64 39.86 0.96
C GLY A 428 -8.72 39.85 2.17
N ALA A 429 -7.42 39.69 1.89
CA ALA A 429 -6.38 39.76 2.90
C ALA A 429 -6.42 41.10 3.63
N ALA A 430 -6.22 41.10 4.96
CA ALA A 430 -6.36 42.29 5.79
C ALA A 430 -5.54 43.49 5.28
N GLN A 431 -4.30 43.25 4.83
CA GLN A 431 -3.45 44.33 4.29
C GLN A 431 -4.00 44.90 2.97
N ALA A 432 -4.51 44.03 2.09
CA ALA A 432 -5.07 44.48 0.81
C ALA A 432 -6.35 45.31 1.00
N ILE A 433 -7.24 44.84 1.88
CA ILE A 433 -8.47 45.55 2.21
C ILE A 433 -8.13 46.89 2.93
N ARG A 434 -7.11 46.94 3.79
CA ARG A 434 -6.66 48.21 4.42
C ARG A 434 -6.24 49.20 3.36
N GLN A 435 -5.38 48.83 2.42
CA GLN A 435 -4.93 49.67 1.33
C GLN A 435 -6.10 50.17 0.46
N TYR A 436 -7.07 49.28 0.18
CA TYR A 436 -8.28 49.61 -0.55
C TYR A 436 -9.11 50.67 0.19
N VAL A 437 -9.38 50.52 1.49
CA VAL A 437 -10.14 51.47 2.31
C VAL A 437 -9.42 52.82 2.41
N GLU A 438 -8.11 52.79 2.63
CA GLU A 438 -7.28 54.01 2.69
C GLU A 438 -7.22 54.74 1.34
N SER A 439 -7.24 54.02 0.21
CA SER A 439 -7.33 54.61 -1.13
C SER A 439 -8.63 55.34 -1.39
N LEU A 440 -9.70 54.97 -0.69
CA LEU A 440 -10.99 55.67 -0.70
C LEU A 440 -11.04 56.87 0.27
N GLY A 441 -9.93 57.22 0.95
CA GLY A 441 -9.84 58.29 1.93
C GLY A 441 -10.50 57.96 3.29
N LEU A 442 -10.77 56.65 3.56
CA LEU A 442 -11.40 56.20 4.80
C LEU A 442 -10.37 55.57 5.75
N ALA A 443 -10.63 55.70 7.07
CA ALA A 443 -9.75 55.12 8.07
C ALA A 443 -10.09 53.61 8.31
N PHE A 444 -9.08 52.75 8.38
CA PHE A 444 -9.24 51.39 8.78
C PHE A 444 -9.41 51.26 10.30
N PRO A 445 -10.49 50.63 10.84
CA PRO A 445 -10.77 50.59 12.27
C PRO A 445 -9.70 49.88 13.08
N ALA A 446 -9.21 50.48 14.16
CA ALA A 446 -8.17 49.89 15.01
C ALA A 446 -8.61 48.63 15.73
N GLU A 447 -9.90 48.50 16.05
CA GLU A 447 -10.47 47.26 16.64
C GLU A 447 -10.43 46.07 15.67
N VAL A 448 -10.71 46.30 14.37
CA VAL A 448 -10.62 45.26 13.35
C VAL A 448 -9.16 44.82 13.17
N SER A 449 -8.19 45.73 13.27
CA SER A 449 -6.77 45.36 13.27
C SER A 449 -6.41 44.42 14.41
N LYS A 450 -6.92 44.68 15.63
CA LYS A 450 -6.73 43.79 16.78
C LYS A 450 -7.39 42.41 16.55
N THR A 451 -8.59 42.40 16.02
CA THR A 451 -9.29 41.14 15.68
C THR A 451 -8.52 40.34 14.63
N VAL A 452 -7.98 41.00 13.61
CA VAL A 452 -7.10 40.35 12.59
C VAL A 452 -5.87 39.74 13.26
N ASP A 453 -5.20 40.49 14.17
CA ASP A 453 -4.02 39.97 14.87
C ASP A 453 -4.35 38.82 15.83
N GLU A 454 -5.52 38.83 16.45
CA GLU A 454 -5.99 37.76 17.34
C GLU A 454 -6.30 36.47 16.54
N VAL A 455 -7.03 36.60 15.43
CA VAL A 455 -7.34 35.48 14.53
C VAL A 455 -6.04 34.91 13.97
N ALA A 456 -5.10 35.77 13.53
CA ALA A 456 -3.80 35.31 13.02
C ALA A 456 -2.96 34.60 14.11
N ARG A 457 -2.98 35.09 15.36
CA ARG A 457 -2.28 34.45 16.49
C ARG A 457 -2.87 33.09 16.86
N GLN A 458 -4.17 32.89 16.65
CA GLN A 458 -4.83 31.60 16.85
C GLN A 458 -4.59 30.62 15.68
N GLY A 459 -3.87 31.05 14.64
CA GLY A 459 -3.52 30.25 13.50
C GLY A 459 -4.58 30.14 12.43
N SER A 460 -5.60 30.92 12.56
CA SER A 460 -6.63 31.08 11.55
C SER A 460 -6.25 32.14 10.54
N THR A 461 -6.84 32.11 9.35
CA THR A 461 -6.64 33.16 8.34
C THR A 461 -7.76 34.18 8.45
N PRO A 462 -7.44 35.46 8.76
CA PRO A 462 -8.45 36.51 8.78
C PRO A 462 -8.72 37.00 7.37
N LEU A 463 -9.99 36.95 6.96
CA LEU A 463 -10.48 37.54 5.72
C LEU A 463 -11.33 38.75 6.07
N VAL A 464 -10.92 39.99 5.68
CA VAL A 464 -11.66 41.18 5.98
C VAL A 464 -12.71 41.47 4.91
N VAL A 465 -13.90 41.90 5.33
CA VAL A 465 -15.03 42.24 4.45
C VAL A 465 -15.40 43.70 4.57
N THR A 466 -15.59 44.37 3.42
CA THR A 466 -16.04 45.77 3.34
C THR A 466 -17.26 45.89 2.44
N ASP A 467 -18.06 46.92 2.72
CA ASP A 467 -19.20 47.35 1.92
C ASP A 467 -19.06 48.82 1.61
N SER A 468 -18.85 49.21 0.35
CA SER A 468 -18.66 50.57 -0.11
C SER A 468 -17.63 51.36 0.73
N GLY A 469 -16.51 50.70 1.04
CA GLY A 469 -15.41 51.23 1.85
C GLY A 469 -15.61 51.13 3.37
N LYS A 470 -16.80 50.87 3.88
CA LYS A 470 -17.04 50.60 5.29
C LYS A 470 -16.57 49.19 5.66
N VAL A 471 -15.66 49.07 6.61
CA VAL A 471 -15.20 47.74 7.11
C VAL A 471 -16.30 47.16 7.99
N LEU A 472 -16.80 45.97 7.60
CA LEU A 472 -17.87 45.26 8.32
C LEU A 472 -17.34 44.30 9.38
N GLY A 473 -16.15 43.74 9.20
CA GLY A 473 -15.57 42.78 10.14
C GLY A 473 -14.63 41.80 9.46
N VAL A 474 -14.40 40.70 10.17
CA VAL A 474 -13.48 39.62 9.79
C VAL A 474 -14.23 38.29 9.68
N VAL A 475 -13.99 37.57 8.63
CA VAL A 475 -14.34 36.10 8.52
C VAL A 475 -13.11 35.33 8.91
N GLU A 476 -13.25 34.47 9.92
CA GLU A 476 -12.21 33.56 10.36
C GLU A 476 -12.25 32.29 9.50
N LEU A 477 -11.15 32.00 8.79
CA LEU A 477 -10.97 30.75 8.04
C LEU A 477 -10.03 29.83 8.82
N LYS A 478 -10.48 28.61 9.13
CA LYS A 478 -9.73 27.58 9.86
C LYS A 478 -9.41 26.37 8.99
N ASP A 479 -8.23 25.81 9.19
CA ASP A 479 -7.94 24.45 8.75
C ASP A 479 -8.67 23.46 9.66
N ILE A 480 -9.47 22.57 9.07
CA ILE A 480 -10.23 21.58 9.83
C ILE A 480 -9.45 20.29 9.89
N VAL A 481 -9.22 19.80 11.12
CA VAL A 481 -8.63 18.47 11.36
C VAL A 481 -9.59 17.40 10.88
N LYS A 482 -9.08 16.40 10.16
CA LYS A 482 -9.88 15.29 9.63
C LYS A 482 -10.50 14.48 10.76
N GLY A 483 -11.79 14.14 10.62
CA GLY A 483 -12.47 13.29 11.58
C GLY A 483 -11.83 11.90 11.70
N GLY A 484 -11.73 11.36 12.94
CA GLY A 484 -11.18 10.03 13.20
C GLY A 484 -9.65 9.94 13.18
N ILE A 485 -8.91 11.04 12.89
CA ILE A 485 -7.44 10.99 12.80
C ILE A 485 -6.78 10.80 14.17
N LYS A 486 -7.39 11.35 15.21
CA LYS A 486 -6.91 11.22 16.61
C LYS A 486 -6.92 9.77 17.08
N GLU A 487 -7.97 9.04 16.76
CA GLU A 487 -8.09 7.61 17.05
C GLU A 487 -7.02 6.81 16.31
N ARG A 488 -6.78 7.14 15.04
CA ARG A 488 -5.73 6.53 14.22
C ARG A 488 -4.33 6.77 14.78
N PHE A 489 -4.02 7.99 15.21
CA PHE A 489 -2.74 8.27 15.89
C PHE A 489 -2.62 7.53 17.22
N GLY A 490 -3.73 7.34 17.95
CA GLY A 490 -3.77 6.48 19.13
C GLY A 490 -3.46 5.02 18.82
N GLU A 491 -3.88 4.50 17.66
CA GLU A 491 -3.52 3.15 17.20
C GLU A 491 -2.03 3.05 16.86
N LEU A 492 -1.46 4.01 16.12
CA LEU A 492 -0.04 4.06 15.80
C LEU A 492 0.83 4.12 17.06
N ARG A 493 0.44 4.92 18.05
CA ARG A 493 1.15 5.01 19.32
C ARG A 493 1.15 3.68 20.09
N ARG A 494 0.03 2.94 20.07
CA ARG A 494 -0.02 1.56 20.63
C ARG A 494 0.90 0.58 19.91
N MET A 495 1.20 0.84 18.62
CA MET A 495 2.17 0.07 17.84
C MET A 495 3.63 0.46 18.13
N GLY A 496 3.87 1.47 18.95
CA GLY A 496 5.20 2.01 19.24
C GLY A 496 5.69 3.02 18.21
N ILE A 497 4.82 3.52 17.30
CA ILE A 497 5.17 4.48 16.27
C ILE A 497 4.92 5.89 16.78
N ARG A 498 5.93 6.74 16.67
CA ARG A 498 5.85 8.17 17.01
C ARG A 498 5.35 8.95 15.80
N THR A 499 4.37 9.82 16.00
CA THR A 499 3.81 10.69 14.97
C THR A 499 4.29 12.12 15.15
N VAL A 500 4.82 12.72 14.09
CA VAL A 500 5.34 14.09 14.09
C VAL A 500 4.70 14.87 12.96
N MET A 501 3.99 15.94 13.30
CA MET A 501 3.42 16.84 12.30
C MET A 501 4.47 17.84 11.81
N ILE A 502 4.53 18.05 10.50
CA ILE A 502 5.38 19.07 9.88
C ILE A 502 4.50 20.13 9.25
N THR A 503 4.81 21.41 9.49
CA THR A 503 4.06 22.52 8.92
C THR A 503 4.92 23.77 8.75
N GLY A 504 4.62 24.58 7.72
CA GLY A 504 5.18 25.93 7.55
C GLY A 504 4.53 26.99 8.45
N ASP A 505 3.50 26.63 9.22
CA ASP A 505 2.83 27.56 10.12
C ASP A 505 3.73 27.98 11.29
N ASN A 506 3.35 29.08 11.93
CA ASN A 506 4.00 29.52 13.18
C ASN A 506 3.77 28.48 14.31
N ARG A 507 4.62 28.56 15.33
CA ARG A 507 4.65 27.58 16.43
C ARG A 507 3.33 27.48 17.22
N LEU A 508 2.61 28.59 17.37
CA LEU A 508 1.34 28.60 18.15
C LEU A 508 0.24 27.85 17.40
N THR A 509 0.10 28.13 16.11
CA THR A 509 -0.82 27.43 15.21
C THR A 509 -0.52 25.92 15.15
N ALA A 510 0.75 25.60 14.94
CA ALA A 510 1.21 24.22 14.88
C ALA A 510 0.87 23.46 16.19
N ALA A 511 1.12 24.08 17.35
CA ALA A 511 0.81 23.50 18.66
C ALA A 511 -0.70 23.24 18.84
N ALA A 512 -1.56 24.18 18.43
CA ALA A 512 -3.01 24.03 18.52
C ALA A 512 -3.52 22.87 17.68
N ILE A 513 -3.09 22.77 16.41
CA ILE A 513 -3.48 21.70 15.49
C ILE A 513 -2.90 20.35 15.96
N ALA A 514 -1.66 20.31 16.41
CA ALA A 514 -1.02 19.12 16.94
C ALA A 514 -1.78 18.53 18.14
N ALA A 515 -2.22 19.40 19.07
CA ALA A 515 -3.00 19.00 20.24
C ALA A 515 -4.40 18.49 19.84
N GLU A 516 -5.07 19.16 18.89
CA GLU A 516 -6.38 18.74 18.37
C GLU A 516 -6.29 17.40 17.66
N ALA A 517 -5.32 17.22 16.77
CA ALA A 517 -5.07 15.99 16.01
C ALA A 517 -4.53 14.86 16.89
N GLY A 518 -3.88 15.18 18.02
CA GLY A 518 -3.33 14.19 18.94
C GLY A 518 -2.02 13.57 18.45
N VAL A 519 -1.21 14.29 17.67
CA VAL A 519 0.16 13.86 17.31
C VAL A 519 1.10 13.94 18.52
N ASP A 520 2.23 13.22 18.44
CA ASP A 520 3.17 13.15 19.57
C ASP A 520 4.12 14.35 19.61
N ASP A 521 4.41 14.95 18.43
CA ASP A 521 5.30 16.09 18.31
C ASP A 521 5.01 16.89 17.04
N PHE A 522 5.63 18.06 16.87
CA PHE A 522 5.48 18.86 15.66
C PHE A 522 6.73 19.69 15.35
N LEU A 523 6.98 19.91 14.06
CA LEU A 523 7.96 20.86 13.52
C LEU A 523 7.20 22.02 12.86
N ALA A 524 7.29 23.20 13.47
CA ALA A 524 6.72 24.44 12.95
C ALA A 524 7.76 25.20 12.09
N GLU A 525 7.29 26.12 11.23
CA GLU A 525 8.13 26.96 10.35
C GLU A 525 9.11 26.10 9.53
N ALA A 526 8.66 24.92 9.12
CA ALA A 526 9.49 23.91 8.49
C ALA A 526 9.93 24.34 7.08
N THR A 527 11.24 24.45 6.90
CA THR A 527 11.88 24.55 5.58
C THR A 527 12.24 23.17 5.05
N PRO A 528 12.50 23.00 3.73
CA PRO A 528 12.99 21.72 3.19
C PRO A 528 14.23 21.19 3.90
N GLU A 529 15.16 22.10 4.28
CA GLU A 529 16.38 21.75 5.01
C GLU A 529 16.09 21.29 6.43
N ALA A 530 15.11 21.93 7.11
CA ALA A 530 14.69 21.54 8.46
C ALA A 530 14.02 20.15 8.44
N LYS A 531 13.19 19.83 7.42
CA LYS A 531 12.61 18.51 7.21
C LYS A 531 13.71 17.45 7.04
N LEU A 532 14.68 17.70 6.17
CA LEU A 532 15.80 16.80 5.90
C LEU A 532 16.66 16.58 7.15
N LYS A 533 16.95 17.63 7.92
CA LYS A 533 17.71 17.55 9.16
C LYS A 533 17.00 16.67 10.19
N LEU A 534 15.70 16.86 10.38
CA LEU A 534 14.89 16.07 11.32
C LEU A 534 14.92 14.57 10.98
N ILE A 535 14.81 14.22 9.68
CA ILE A 535 14.91 12.82 9.23
C ILE A 535 16.26 12.24 9.61
N ARG A 536 17.36 12.97 9.32
CA ARG A 536 18.72 12.52 9.62
C ARG A 536 18.98 12.38 11.13
N GLU A 537 18.39 13.23 11.96
CA GLU A 537 18.47 13.13 13.41
C GLU A 537 17.85 11.82 13.90
N TYR A 538 16.63 11.49 13.48
CA TYR A 538 16.00 10.22 13.83
C TYR A 538 16.76 9.00 13.28
N GLN A 539 17.23 9.07 12.04
CA GLN A 539 18.06 8.00 11.46
C GLN A 539 19.39 7.82 12.20
N GLY A 540 19.98 8.92 12.68
CA GLY A 540 21.20 8.89 13.53
C GLY A 540 20.95 8.22 14.88
N GLU A 541 19.73 8.22 15.39
CA GLU A 541 19.30 7.47 16.57
C GLU A 541 19.02 5.99 16.26
N GLY A 542 19.19 5.54 15.02
CA GLY A 542 18.89 4.18 14.58
C GLY A 542 17.40 3.91 14.32
N ARG A 543 16.57 4.94 14.17
CA ARG A 543 15.13 4.84 13.91
C ARG A 543 14.83 4.88 12.41
N LEU A 544 13.88 4.07 11.97
CA LEU A 544 13.35 4.10 10.63
C LEU A 544 12.25 5.15 10.50
N VAL A 545 12.40 6.03 9.52
CA VAL A 545 11.54 7.19 9.32
C VAL A 545 10.68 6.99 8.07
N ALA A 546 9.37 7.13 8.23
CA ALA A 546 8.44 7.26 7.11
C ALA A 546 7.96 8.69 6.95
N MET A 547 7.80 9.14 5.69
CA MET A 547 7.31 10.47 5.36
C MET A 547 6.30 10.40 4.21
N THR A 548 5.27 11.24 4.28
CA THR A 548 4.39 11.55 3.14
C THR A 548 4.68 12.96 2.63
N GLY A 549 4.53 13.16 1.32
CA GLY A 549 4.63 14.48 0.72
C GLY A 549 4.08 14.49 -0.71
N ASP A 550 3.68 15.65 -1.20
CA ASP A 550 3.11 15.86 -2.53
C ASP A 550 3.81 16.99 -3.31
N GLY A 551 4.48 17.91 -2.62
CA GLY A 551 5.14 19.07 -3.22
C GLY A 551 6.58 18.82 -3.69
N THR A 552 7.06 19.68 -4.58
CA THR A 552 8.47 19.72 -5.00
C THR A 552 9.40 19.97 -3.82
N ASN A 553 8.94 20.74 -2.83
CA ASN A 553 9.69 21.07 -1.61
C ASN A 553 9.91 19.86 -0.70
N ASP A 554 9.11 18.80 -0.86
CA ASP A 554 9.21 17.55 -0.10
C ASP A 554 10.18 16.54 -0.74
N ALA A 555 10.48 16.69 -2.02
CA ALA A 555 11.31 15.73 -2.75
C ALA A 555 12.67 15.41 -2.08
N PRO A 556 13.45 16.37 -1.55
CA PRO A 556 14.70 16.05 -0.86
C PRO A 556 14.48 15.23 0.42
N ALA A 557 13.43 15.52 1.17
CA ALA A 557 13.07 14.82 2.39
C ALA A 557 12.52 13.41 2.09
N LEU A 558 11.67 13.26 1.05
CA LEU A 558 11.20 11.97 0.56
C LEU A 558 12.36 11.08 0.10
N ALA A 559 13.35 11.64 -0.62
CA ALA A 559 14.52 10.87 -1.07
C ALA A 559 15.38 10.36 0.11
N GLN A 560 15.37 11.06 1.25
CA GLN A 560 16.12 10.68 2.45
C GLN A 560 15.38 9.68 3.34
N ALA A 561 14.06 9.71 3.38
CA ALA A 561 13.26 8.86 4.26
C ALA A 561 13.37 7.37 3.88
N ASP A 562 13.34 6.48 4.88
CA ASP A 562 13.38 5.01 4.67
C ASP A 562 12.12 4.52 3.95
N VAL A 563 10.99 5.11 4.29
CA VAL A 563 9.69 4.90 3.63
C VAL A 563 9.16 6.26 3.19
N ALA A 564 9.19 6.50 1.89
CA ALA A 564 8.79 7.75 1.27
C ALA A 564 7.54 7.54 0.42
N VAL A 565 6.41 8.08 0.86
CA VAL A 565 5.12 7.92 0.17
C VAL A 565 4.77 9.23 -0.53
N ALA A 566 4.89 9.23 -1.86
CA ALA A 566 4.43 10.33 -2.69
C ALA A 566 2.93 10.17 -2.99
N MET A 567 2.19 11.28 -2.99
CA MET A 567 0.80 11.31 -3.42
C MET A 567 0.68 11.24 -4.94
N ASN A 568 -0.33 10.58 -5.46
CA ASN A 568 -0.58 10.58 -6.92
C ASN A 568 -0.94 11.97 -7.44
N SER A 569 -1.61 12.80 -6.64
CA SER A 569 -1.86 14.21 -6.94
C SER A 569 -0.61 15.07 -6.94
N GLY A 570 0.47 14.61 -6.31
CA GLY A 570 1.70 15.36 -6.11
C GLY A 570 2.53 15.56 -7.39
N THR A 571 3.56 16.40 -7.25
CA THR A 571 4.47 16.75 -8.34
C THR A 571 5.25 15.55 -8.85
N GLN A 572 5.74 15.62 -10.10
CA GLN A 572 6.58 14.58 -10.67
C GLN A 572 7.86 14.36 -9.85
N ALA A 573 8.45 15.45 -9.32
CA ALA A 573 9.64 15.38 -8.46
C ALA A 573 9.38 14.59 -7.17
N ALA A 574 8.24 14.79 -6.51
CA ALA A 574 7.85 14.03 -5.34
C ALA A 574 7.65 12.54 -5.68
N LYS A 575 6.98 12.22 -6.80
CA LYS A 575 6.76 10.84 -7.26
C LYS A 575 8.06 10.10 -7.60
N GLU A 576 9.07 10.81 -8.11
CA GLU A 576 10.39 10.25 -8.41
C GLU A 576 11.26 10.05 -7.17
N ALA A 577 11.11 10.92 -6.18
CA ALA A 577 11.83 10.82 -4.91
C ALA A 577 11.25 9.73 -3.99
N GLY A 578 9.94 9.45 -4.09
CA GLY A 578 9.26 8.46 -3.28
C GLY A 578 9.62 7.01 -3.65
N ASN A 579 9.70 6.13 -2.65
CA ASN A 579 9.81 4.69 -2.87
C ASN A 579 8.45 3.97 -2.81
N MET A 580 7.40 4.71 -2.54
CA MET A 580 5.99 4.30 -2.67
C MET A 580 5.18 5.44 -3.26
N VAL A 581 4.08 5.10 -3.92
CA VAL A 581 3.09 6.07 -4.41
C VAL A 581 1.71 5.64 -3.93
N ASP A 582 1.03 6.53 -3.23
CA ASP A 582 -0.37 6.39 -2.85
C ASP A 582 -1.25 6.89 -3.99
N LEU A 583 -2.02 5.98 -4.59
CA LEU A 583 -2.90 6.27 -5.72
C LEU A 583 -4.14 7.07 -5.29
N ASP A 584 -4.61 6.87 -4.07
CA ASP A 584 -5.80 7.55 -3.52
C ASP A 584 -5.48 9.00 -3.10
N SER A 585 -4.21 9.39 -3.12
CA SER A 585 -3.73 10.69 -2.60
C SER A 585 -4.27 10.98 -1.19
N ASN A 586 -4.41 9.94 -0.39
CA ASN A 586 -4.91 10.01 0.96
C ASN A 586 -3.77 9.81 1.97
N PRO A 587 -3.27 10.85 2.59
CA PRO A 587 -2.12 10.77 3.47
C PRO A 587 -2.31 9.86 4.70
N THR A 588 -3.55 9.59 5.11
CA THR A 588 -3.83 8.61 6.17
C THR A 588 -3.57 7.17 5.72
N LYS A 589 -3.36 6.96 4.41
CA LYS A 589 -2.98 5.68 3.81
C LYS A 589 -1.66 5.14 4.35
N LEU A 590 -0.78 6.02 4.83
CA LEU A 590 0.48 5.63 5.46
C LEU A 590 0.27 4.66 6.64
N ILE A 591 -0.85 4.78 7.33
CA ILE A 591 -1.23 3.84 8.41
C ILE A 591 -1.47 2.44 7.83
N GLU A 592 -2.24 2.33 6.74
CA GLU A 592 -2.48 1.05 6.07
C GLU A 592 -1.20 0.46 5.49
N ILE A 593 -0.30 1.31 4.97
CA ILE A 593 1.03 0.92 4.47
C ILE A 593 1.83 0.25 5.59
N VAL A 594 1.89 0.87 6.76
CA VAL A 594 2.57 0.32 7.93
C VAL A 594 1.91 -0.98 8.41
N GLU A 595 0.58 -1.05 8.43
CA GLU A 595 -0.14 -2.27 8.80
C GLU A 595 0.17 -3.43 7.86
N VAL A 596 0.19 -3.21 6.54
CA VAL A 596 0.55 -4.21 5.53
C VAL A 596 2.01 -4.65 5.69
N GLY A 597 2.92 -3.71 5.93
CA GLY A 597 4.32 -4.00 6.23
C GLY A 597 4.48 -4.86 7.49
N LYS A 598 3.85 -4.47 8.60
CA LYS A 598 3.84 -5.26 9.85
C LYS A 598 3.22 -6.64 9.65
N GLN A 599 2.12 -6.74 8.89
CA GLN A 599 1.51 -8.03 8.56
C GLN A 599 2.48 -8.94 7.79
N LEU A 600 3.27 -8.38 6.87
CA LEU A 600 4.30 -9.13 6.12
C LEU A 600 5.35 -9.71 7.07
N LEU A 601 5.90 -8.89 7.97
CA LEU A 601 6.91 -9.29 8.95
C LEU A 601 6.36 -10.35 9.92
N ILE A 602 5.16 -10.14 10.46
CA ILE A 602 4.49 -11.09 11.36
C ILE A 602 4.24 -12.43 10.66
N THR A 603 3.79 -12.40 9.41
CA THR A 603 3.53 -13.62 8.62
C THR A 603 4.82 -14.41 8.43
N ARG A 604 5.91 -13.72 8.08
CA ARG A 604 7.23 -14.34 7.91
C ARG A 604 7.73 -14.94 9.22
N GLY A 605 7.66 -14.18 10.33
CA GLY A 605 8.06 -14.66 11.66
C GLY A 605 7.22 -15.85 12.13
N ALA A 606 5.90 -15.82 11.96
CA ALA A 606 4.99 -16.90 12.33
C ALA A 606 5.28 -18.19 11.56
N LEU A 607 5.47 -18.10 10.23
CA LEU A 607 5.77 -19.27 9.39
C LEU A 607 7.18 -19.80 9.65
N THR A 608 8.16 -18.94 9.95
CA THR A 608 9.50 -19.38 10.36
C THR A 608 9.46 -20.14 11.68
N THR A 609 8.74 -19.60 12.68
CA THR A 609 8.56 -20.26 13.98
C THR A 609 7.88 -21.61 13.83
N PHE A 610 6.80 -21.67 13.03
CA PHE A 610 6.10 -22.91 12.73
C PHE A 610 7.01 -23.92 12.04
N SER A 611 7.79 -23.50 11.03
CA SER A 611 8.69 -24.37 10.27
C SER A 611 9.73 -25.03 11.17
N VAL A 612 10.44 -24.23 11.99
CA VAL A 612 11.46 -24.76 12.91
C VAL A 612 10.83 -25.71 13.95
N ALA A 613 9.69 -25.35 14.53
CA ALA A 613 9.00 -26.19 15.49
C ALA A 613 8.50 -27.51 14.87
N ASN A 614 7.97 -27.44 13.65
CA ASN A 614 7.51 -28.59 12.86
C ASN A 614 8.66 -29.57 12.52
N ASP A 615 9.84 -29.04 12.21
CA ASP A 615 10.98 -29.88 11.87
C ASP A 615 11.49 -30.67 13.08
N VAL A 616 11.49 -30.06 14.29
CA VAL A 616 11.85 -30.76 15.54
C VAL A 616 10.94 -31.96 15.79
N ALA A 617 9.64 -31.85 15.56
CA ALA A 617 8.69 -32.94 15.80
C ALA A 617 8.97 -34.17 14.92
N LYS A 618 9.46 -33.97 13.69
CA LYS A 618 9.79 -35.06 12.76
C LYS A 618 10.97 -35.93 13.22
N TYR A 619 11.86 -35.38 14.07
CA TYR A 619 12.96 -36.16 14.64
C TYR A 619 12.47 -37.32 15.48
N PHE A 620 11.34 -37.16 16.20
CA PHE A 620 10.71 -38.22 17.00
C PHE A 620 10.05 -39.32 16.15
N ALA A 621 9.87 -39.10 14.84
CA ALA A 621 9.43 -40.14 13.92
C ALA A 621 10.61 -40.88 13.27
N ILE A 622 11.59 -40.11 12.72
CA ILE A 622 12.61 -40.67 11.82
C ILE A 622 13.80 -41.22 12.58
N ILE A 623 14.27 -40.62 13.67
CA ILE A 623 15.45 -41.11 14.41
C ILE A 623 15.22 -42.48 14.98
N PRO A 624 14.12 -42.78 15.74
CA PRO A 624 13.87 -44.15 16.22
C PRO A 624 13.67 -45.12 15.06
N ALA A 625 12.96 -44.74 14.01
CA ALA A 625 12.74 -45.56 12.84
C ALA A 625 14.05 -45.99 12.13
N ALA A 626 15.03 -45.09 12.06
CA ALA A 626 16.31 -45.32 11.41
C ALA A 626 17.31 -46.13 12.27
N PHE A 627 17.29 -45.96 13.59
CA PHE A 627 18.39 -46.40 14.45
C PHE A 627 17.97 -47.35 15.61
N ALA A 628 16.68 -47.48 15.98
CA ALA A 628 16.25 -48.29 17.12
C ALA A 628 16.59 -49.78 16.95
N THR A 629 16.72 -50.28 15.74
CA THR A 629 17.16 -51.67 15.47
C THR A 629 18.62 -51.90 15.86
N THR A 630 19.47 -50.91 15.71
CA THR A 630 20.89 -50.94 16.10
C THR A 630 21.09 -50.47 17.55
N TYR A 631 20.34 -49.49 17.98
CA TYR A 631 20.36 -48.89 19.31
C TYR A 631 18.97 -48.92 19.96
N PRO A 632 18.58 -49.99 20.64
CA PRO A 632 17.23 -50.18 21.21
C PRO A 632 16.80 -49.05 22.17
N GLN A 633 17.77 -48.38 22.79
CA GLN A 633 17.50 -47.26 23.70
C GLN A 633 16.84 -46.07 23.00
N LEU A 634 17.06 -45.90 21.69
CA LEU A 634 16.45 -44.85 20.90
C LEU A 634 14.93 -45.07 20.66
N ALA A 635 14.39 -46.27 20.97
CA ALA A 635 12.96 -46.51 20.99
C ALA A 635 12.21 -45.62 21.99
N MET A 636 12.88 -45.07 23.00
CA MET A 636 12.31 -44.05 23.90
C MET A 636 11.86 -42.77 23.18
N LEU A 637 12.46 -42.49 22.03
CA LEU A 637 12.08 -41.35 21.20
C LEU A 637 10.82 -41.60 20.34
N ASP A 638 10.36 -42.83 20.22
CA ASP A 638 9.12 -43.16 19.50
C ASP A 638 7.88 -42.81 20.31
N VAL A 639 7.73 -41.53 20.63
CA VAL A 639 6.58 -41.00 21.36
C VAL A 639 5.26 -41.19 20.61
N MET A 640 5.32 -41.29 19.30
CA MET A 640 4.14 -41.42 18.44
C MET A 640 3.69 -42.90 18.30
N HIS A 641 4.52 -43.88 18.72
CA HIS A 641 4.27 -45.29 18.57
C HIS A 641 3.84 -45.67 17.14
N LEU A 642 4.73 -45.37 16.16
CA LEU A 642 4.47 -45.58 14.74
C LEU A 642 4.55 -47.08 14.40
N THR A 643 3.78 -47.52 13.42
CA THR A 643 3.51 -48.95 13.15
C THR A 643 4.76 -49.72 12.69
N SER A 644 5.59 -49.08 11.86
CA SER A 644 6.83 -49.68 11.34
C SER A 644 7.86 -48.60 11.02
N PRO A 645 9.18 -48.91 10.95
CA PRO A 645 10.19 -47.94 10.49
C PRO A 645 9.90 -47.36 9.11
N GLY A 646 9.39 -48.15 8.17
CA GLY A 646 9.03 -47.73 6.82
C GLY A 646 7.85 -46.75 6.84
N SER A 647 6.77 -47.10 7.60
CA SER A 647 5.61 -46.23 7.72
C SER A 647 5.95 -44.90 8.42
N ALA A 648 6.81 -44.91 9.44
CA ALA A 648 7.25 -43.75 10.16
C ALA A 648 7.97 -42.71 9.24
N ILE A 649 8.94 -43.19 8.45
CA ILE A 649 9.70 -42.38 7.51
C ILE A 649 8.78 -41.84 6.41
N LEU A 650 7.96 -42.71 5.80
CA LEU A 650 7.06 -42.31 4.73
C LEU A 650 6.00 -41.32 5.23
N SER A 651 5.42 -41.52 6.42
CA SER A 651 4.45 -40.61 7.02
C SER A 651 5.04 -39.23 7.30
N ALA A 652 6.30 -39.19 7.76
CA ALA A 652 7.01 -37.91 8.00
C ALA A 652 7.26 -37.15 6.67
N VAL A 653 7.64 -37.83 5.60
CA VAL A 653 7.86 -37.25 4.28
C VAL A 653 6.53 -36.75 3.68
N ILE A 654 5.46 -37.55 3.75
CA ILE A 654 4.12 -37.17 3.30
C ILE A 654 3.64 -35.93 4.05
N PHE A 655 3.75 -35.94 5.39
CA PHE A 655 3.36 -34.83 6.21
C PHE A 655 4.12 -33.58 5.83
N ASN A 656 5.45 -33.65 5.61
CA ASN A 656 6.30 -32.54 5.19
C ASN A 656 5.84 -31.93 3.85
N ALA A 657 5.39 -32.74 2.92
CA ALA A 657 4.85 -32.27 1.65
C ALA A 657 3.47 -31.60 1.80
N LEU A 658 2.56 -32.23 2.56
CA LEU A 658 1.20 -31.74 2.74
C LEU A 658 1.12 -30.47 3.55
N ILE A 659 1.98 -30.28 4.55
CA ILE A 659 1.97 -29.06 5.37
C ILE A 659 2.32 -27.81 4.56
N ILE A 660 3.16 -27.93 3.52
CA ILE A 660 3.43 -26.81 2.60
C ILE A 660 2.12 -26.38 1.93
N VAL A 661 1.33 -27.33 1.43
CA VAL A 661 0.03 -27.06 0.77
C VAL A 661 -0.93 -26.34 1.72
N VAL A 662 -1.02 -26.83 2.97
CA VAL A 662 -1.90 -26.26 4.00
C VAL A 662 -1.49 -24.83 4.36
N LEU A 663 -0.20 -24.51 4.32
CA LEU A 663 0.32 -23.18 4.66
C LEU A 663 0.31 -22.19 3.50
N ILE A 664 0.09 -22.61 2.25
CA ILE A 664 -0.04 -21.69 1.10
C ILE A 664 -1.08 -20.60 1.35
N PRO A 665 -2.33 -20.90 1.77
CA PRO A 665 -3.31 -19.84 2.06
C PRO A 665 -2.85 -18.86 3.11
N LEU A 666 -2.17 -19.32 4.16
CA LEU A 666 -1.63 -18.47 5.21
C LEU A 666 -0.48 -17.59 4.70
N ALA A 667 0.40 -18.12 3.86
CA ALA A 667 1.48 -17.35 3.24
C ALA A 667 0.96 -16.26 2.31
N LEU A 668 -0.08 -16.57 1.51
CA LEU A 668 -0.65 -15.63 0.54
C LEU A 668 -1.58 -14.58 1.17
N LYS A 669 -2.43 -14.98 2.11
CA LYS A 669 -3.37 -14.08 2.81
C LYS A 669 -2.67 -13.27 3.91
N GLY A 670 -1.65 -13.83 4.52
CA GLY A 670 -0.96 -13.28 5.69
C GLY A 670 -1.69 -13.58 7.00
N VAL A 671 -0.94 -13.52 8.09
CA VAL A 671 -1.46 -13.60 9.46
C VAL A 671 -2.20 -12.30 9.77
N ALA A 672 -3.40 -12.41 10.35
CA ALA A 672 -4.18 -11.24 10.72
C ALA A 672 -3.40 -10.34 11.69
N TYR A 673 -3.22 -9.08 11.27
CA TYR A 673 -2.59 -8.07 12.10
C TYR A 673 -3.47 -7.72 13.30
N ARG A 674 -2.85 -7.53 14.46
CA ARG A 674 -3.48 -6.97 15.66
C ARG A 674 -2.51 -5.97 16.26
N ALA A 675 -3.00 -4.79 16.61
CA ALA A 675 -2.22 -3.73 17.27
C ALA A 675 -1.86 -4.13 18.71
N LEU A 676 -0.84 -5.01 18.83
CA LEU A 676 -0.29 -5.49 20.09
C LEU A 676 1.17 -5.04 20.22
N GLY A 677 1.62 -4.79 21.42
CA GLY A 677 3.04 -4.53 21.67
C GLY A 677 3.92 -5.74 21.30
N ALA A 678 5.19 -5.50 20.93
CA ALA A 678 6.12 -6.51 20.44
C ALA A 678 6.23 -7.76 21.32
N ALA A 679 6.28 -7.60 22.64
CA ALA A 679 6.36 -8.72 23.60
C ALA A 679 5.10 -9.60 23.59
N ALA A 680 3.90 -8.99 23.51
CA ALA A 680 2.64 -9.73 23.44
C ALA A 680 2.50 -10.48 22.11
N LEU A 681 2.95 -9.87 21.03
CA LEU A 681 2.98 -10.47 19.70
C LEU A 681 3.93 -11.67 19.65
N LEU A 682 5.14 -11.52 20.18
CA LEU A 682 6.13 -12.60 20.27
C LEU A 682 5.57 -13.79 21.10
N ARG A 683 5.02 -13.51 22.28
CA ARG A 683 4.41 -14.55 23.13
C ARG A 683 3.29 -15.30 22.40
N ARG A 684 2.42 -14.57 21.71
CA ARG A 684 1.34 -15.17 20.92
C ARG A 684 1.87 -16.04 19.78
N ASN A 685 2.88 -15.56 19.05
CA ASN A 685 3.49 -16.30 17.95
C ASN A 685 4.16 -17.59 18.46
N LEU A 686 4.91 -17.53 19.58
CA LEU A 686 5.51 -18.70 20.19
C LEU A 686 4.47 -19.72 20.68
N LEU A 687 3.37 -19.26 21.28
CA LEU A 687 2.31 -20.15 21.74
C LEU A 687 1.54 -20.76 20.55
N LEU A 688 1.12 -19.96 19.56
CA LEU A 688 0.28 -20.45 18.48
C LEU A 688 1.08 -21.24 17.44
N TYR A 689 2.19 -20.68 16.96
CA TYR A 689 2.99 -21.27 15.89
C TYR A 689 4.14 -22.12 16.40
N GLY A 690 4.70 -21.88 17.57
CA GLY A 690 5.71 -22.73 18.20
C GLY A 690 5.09 -23.99 18.77
N VAL A 691 4.19 -23.89 19.74
CA VAL A 691 3.53 -25.05 20.36
C VAL A 691 2.64 -25.76 19.31
N GLY A 692 1.88 -25.02 18.51
CA GLY A 692 1.10 -25.59 17.42
C GLY A 692 1.97 -26.25 16.36
N GLY A 693 3.14 -25.68 16.03
CA GLY A 693 4.14 -26.25 15.13
C GLY A 693 4.72 -27.57 15.62
N ILE A 694 4.82 -27.78 16.93
CA ILE A 694 5.19 -29.07 17.52
C ILE A 694 4.00 -30.05 17.51
N ALA A 695 2.83 -29.62 17.98
CA ALA A 695 1.68 -30.52 18.16
C ALA A 695 1.10 -31.06 16.83
N VAL A 696 0.98 -30.20 15.83
CA VAL A 696 0.36 -30.54 14.53
C VAL A 696 1.08 -31.71 13.84
N PRO A 697 2.44 -31.76 13.75
CA PRO A 697 3.14 -32.91 13.15
C PRO A 697 2.94 -34.22 13.92
N PHE A 698 2.93 -34.19 15.29
CA PHE A 698 2.67 -35.40 16.06
C PHE A 698 1.32 -36.04 15.68
N VAL A 699 0.27 -35.23 15.61
CA VAL A 699 -1.06 -35.68 15.20
C VAL A 699 -1.08 -36.07 13.73
N GLY A 700 -0.54 -35.21 12.85
CA GLY A 700 -0.59 -35.41 11.40
C GLY A 700 0.21 -36.62 10.94
N ILE A 701 1.42 -36.83 11.43
CA ILE A 701 2.25 -37.97 11.11
C ILE A 701 1.57 -39.29 11.60
N LYS A 702 1.01 -39.31 12.83
CA LYS A 702 0.29 -40.45 13.34
C LYS A 702 -0.95 -40.79 12.52
N LEU A 703 -1.73 -39.79 12.11
CA LEU A 703 -2.91 -40.01 11.24
C LEU A 703 -2.51 -40.60 9.89
N ILE A 704 -1.42 -40.13 9.29
CA ILE A 704 -0.90 -40.64 8.03
C ILE A 704 -0.40 -42.08 8.21
N ASP A 705 0.31 -42.37 9.31
CA ASP A 705 0.76 -43.74 9.66
C ASP A 705 -0.41 -44.71 9.74
N LEU A 706 -1.47 -44.35 10.46
CA LEU A 706 -2.69 -45.16 10.55
C LEU A 706 -3.36 -45.38 9.19
N MET A 707 -3.38 -44.33 8.34
CA MET A 707 -3.96 -44.41 7.01
C MET A 707 -3.16 -45.31 6.09
N LEU A 708 -1.82 -45.20 6.08
CA LEU A 708 -0.93 -46.11 5.29
C LEU A 708 -1.08 -47.56 5.73
N THR A 709 -1.14 -47.81 7.03
CA THR A 709 -1.32 -49.13 7.60
C THR A 709 -2.69 -49.74 7.23
N ALA A 710 -3.77 -48.94 7.34
CA ALA A 710 -5.12 -49.37 6.94
C ALA A 710 -5.21 -49.71 5.44
N MET A 711 -4.48 -48.97 4.60
CA MET A 711 -4.41 -49.22 3.16
C MET A 711 -3.42 -50.34 2.78
N ARG A 712 -2.72 -50.96 3.72
CA ARG A 712 -1.66 -51.95 3.52
C ARG A 712 -0.58 -51.52 2.53
N LEU A 713 -0.22 -50.27 2.57
CA LEU A 713 0.82 -49.69 1.70
C LEU A 713 2.22 -49.78 2.29
N VAL A 714 2.34 -50.08 3.58
CA VAL A 714 3.60 -50.23 4.35
C VAL A 714 3.46 -51.39 5.32
#